data_d10e1859b322f59842d4e33cb314a22f
#
_entry.id   d10e1859b322f59842d4e33cb314a22f
#
_cell.length_a   1.000
_cell.length_b   1.000
_cell.length_c   1.000
_cell.angle_alpha   90.00
_cell.angle_beta   90.00
_cell.angle_gamma   90.00
#
_symmetry.space_group_name_H-M   'P 1'
#
loop_
_entity.id
_entity.type
_entity.pdbx_description
1 polymer ?
#
loop_
_entity_poly.entity_id
_entity_poly.type
_entity_poly.pdbx_seq_one_letter_code
_entity_poly.pdbx_strand_id
1 'polypeptide(L)'
;MLGIFLALASLIVIVAPASAQDVPALFSSAPADAAPSSARANPAFVSRAAFVRVNLGLLLDSAGKARPLNRPLQVSLDLLPGVSYTGVINKTEKSFFGDTWIGALKGKPNSYFYLEVVDRVFIAHIASPDGIFEVSSVGGGIYKVVQIDQSKFVDDYPNPRYDLADSAPPAADASLDSTADSANRIDVMVVYTQAALTAEGSLAALKARIALAMTETNQGYDNAGVTTNLRLVHIEKVTYTESGNIFTDLNRLQGTTDGFMDNVHALRNKFAADMVALVVENGGGFCGVAYDILAAANEAFQVTARLGCLTGYYSFGHEFGHLQGARHDTYVDPTTTPYAYGHGYVHLSGTPAERWRTIMAYNNKCQFVGGYNCTRLNFWSNNGINYLGAPMGDSTARNYLVLNATDGTVANFRTQAIANNFNSSFNGSTAGWMGVYGNWVQDGTNNFLQSIGVANKFASVKHSGDFGDITYEAKMRRYGCATCSSGLIVRGNSASFTPDGFKYWRPSYLFLYSNNGQFSVWEVTNAGGYVALKDWTANAAVSATWNRLKVIAVGSTLKFYINTVLVWIGMDATLAVDEVGIGMYKDGTAGNKLMVDYAKLNTTPTADSNPNEEVSPGVAMPGGTIFMSPGLSEPAAEPTLEPTLTPVPTGTPTEIPPTETPSATPTETPSVPPTELPSETPTETPTDLPTETPTETPTETPTEEPTHTPTPG
;
A
#
# COMPACT_ATOMS: atom_id res chain seq x y z
N MET A 1 -36.57 83.83 24.08
CA MET A 1 -35.70 82.99 23.21
C MET A 1 -35.28 81.73 23.98
N LEU A 2 -35.89 80.61 23.63
CA LEU A 2 -35.76 79.34 24.37
C LEU A 2 -34.76 78.46 23.57
N GLY A 3 -33.63 78.24 24.17
CA GLY A 3 -32.60 77.36 23.56
C GLY A 3 -32.80 75.89 23.94
N ILE A 4 -33.03 75.05 22.95
CA ILE A 4 -33.17 73.59 23.08
C ILE A 4 -31.75 72.98 22.97
N PHE A 5 -31.27 72.36 24.07
CA PHE A 5 -30.10 71.54 24.05
C PHE A 5 -30.46 70.10 23.62
N LEU A 6 -29.95 69.65 22.47
CA LEU A 6 -30.06 68.27 22.01
C LEU A 6 -28.87 67.50 22.59
N ALA A 7 -29.14 66.59 23.48
CA ALA A 7 -28.13 65.65 23.99
C ALA A 7 -28.01 64.46 23.03
N LEU A 8 -26.87 64.29 22.35
CA LEU A 8 -26.54 63.14 21.52
C LEU A 8 -26.06 62.02 22.47
N ALA A 9 -26.87 60.99 22.67
CA ALA A 9 -26.45 59.77 23.37
C ALA A 9 -25.72 58.87 22.37
N SER A 10 -24.39 58.77 22.52
CA SER A 10 -23.55 57.81 21.79
C SER A 10 -23.80 56.41 22.29
N LEU A 11 -24.43 55.56 21.51
CA LEU A 11 -24.60 54.14 21.79
C LEU A 11 -23.27 53.44 21.57
N ILE A 12 -22.51 53.13 22.63
CA ILE A 12 -21.33 52.26 22.55
C ILE A 12 -21.83 50.82 22.42
N VAL A 13 -21.78 50.28 21.22
CA VAL A 13 -21.97 48.83 21.02
C VAL A 13 -20.71 48.11 21.51
N ILE A 14 -20.76 47.53 22.69
CA ILE A 14 -19.75 46.62 23.16
C ILE A 14 -19.91 45.34 22.37
N VAL A 15 -19.09 45.15 21.33
CA VAL A 15 -18.94 43.88 20.65
C VAL A 15 -18.23 42.98 21.67
N ALA A 16 -18.96 42.06 22.28
CA ALA A 16 -18.36 41.01 23.08
C ALA A 16 -17.32 40.25 22.21
N PRO A 17 -16.09 39.96 22.71
CA PRO A 17 -15.17 39.16 21.95
C PRO A 17 -15.84 37.81 21.66
N ALA A 18 -15.83 37.40 20.39
CA ALA A 18 -16.30 36.09 20.00
C ALA A 18 -15.56 35.07 20.88
N SER A 19 -16.33 34.27 21.65
CA SER A 19 -15.76 33.21 22.45
C SER A 19 -14.85 32.37 21.54
N ALA A 20 -13.58 32.23 21.89
CA ALA A 20 -12.68 31.34 21.18
C ALA A 20 -13.34 29.95 21.17
N GLN A 21 -13.76 29.52 20.00
CA GLN A 21 -14.39 28.21 19.85
C GLN A 21 -13.33 27.18 20.24
N ASP A 22 -13.59 26.39 21.28
CA ASP A 22 -12.64 25.37 21.74
C ASP A 22 -12.29 24.45 20.58
N VAL A 23 -10.99 24.34 20.26
CA VAL A 23 -10.51 23.49 19.19
C VAL A 23 -10.70 22.01 19.62
N PRO A 24 -11.47 21.21 18.90
CA PRO A 24 -11.77 19.84 19.31
C PRO A 24 -10.49 18.98 19.38
N ALA A 25 -10.34 18.20 20.45
CA ALA A 25 -9.19 17.35 20.66
C ALA A 25 -9.28 16.08 19.81
N LEU A 26 -8.25 15.86 18.98
CA LEU A 26 -8.11 14.60 18.22
C LEU A 26 -7.60 13.48 19.14
N PHE A 27 -6.75 13.80 20.11
CA PHE A 27 -6.21 12.85 21.06
C PHE A 27 -6.70 13.14 22.49
N SER A 28 -6.96 12.07 23.24
CA SER A 28 -7.19 12.13 24.67
C SER A 28 -6.24 11.16 25.38
N SER A 29 -5.68 11.57 26.53
CA SER A 29 -4.75 10.75 27.30
C SER A 29 -5.36 9.39 27.68
N ALA A 30 -4.57 8.34 27.60
CA ALA A 30 -4.92 7.01 28.09
C ALA A 30 -3.88 6.55 29.13
N PRO A 31 -4.32 5.86 30.20
CA PRO A 31 -3.38 5.35 31.20
C PRO A 31 -2.52 4.23 30.59
N ALA A 32 -1.26 4.13 31.04
CA ALA A 32 -0.30 3.17 30.48
C ALA A 32 -0.70 1.69 30.70
N ASP A 33 -1.49 1.40 31.73
CA ASP A 33 -2.01 0.07 32.02
C ASP A 33 -3.13 -0.37 31.09
N ALA A 34 -3.77 0.58 30.37
CA ALA A 34 -4.72 0.26 29.29
C ALA A 34 -4.05 -0.30 28.05
N ALA A 35 -2.73 -0.11 27.88
CA ALA A 35 -1.97 -0.66 26.75
C ALA A 35 -1.40 -2.06 27.08
N PRO A 36 -1.27 -2.95 26.09
CA PRO A 36 -0.59 -4.24 26.25
C PRO A 36 0.82 -4.07 26.83
N SER A 37 1.26 -5.01 27.67
CA SER A 37 2.60 -4.95 28.29
C SER A 37 3.73 -4.89 27.26
N SER A 38 3.59 -5.61 26.15
CA SER A 38 4.54 -5.58 25.01
C SER A 38 4.69 -4.21 24.37
N ALA A 39 3.66 -3.38 24.39
CA ALA A 39 3.69 -2.04 23.81
C ALA A 39 4.36 -0.99 24.71
N ARG A 40 4.66 -1.31 25.98
CA ARG A 40 5.22 -0.35 26.95
C ARG A 40 6.73 -0.15 26.76
N ALA A 41 7.43 -1.12 26.19
CA ALA A 41 8.84 -0.96 25.84
C ALA A 41 9.00 0.07 24.70
N ASN A 42 10.09 0.84 24.76
CA ASN A 42 10.46 1.80 23.74
C ASN A 42 11.70 1.31 22.98
N PRO A 43 11.69 1.31 21.65
CA PRO A 43 12.90 1.21 20.85
C PRO A 43 13.90 2.33 21.17
N ALA A 44 15.18 2.13 20.85
CA ALA A 44 16.25 3.08 21.18
C ALA A 44 16.03 4.49 20.59
N PHE A 45 15.37 4.57 19.44
CA PHE A 45 15.05 5.83 18.75
C PHE A 45 13.84 6.58 19.36
N VAL A 46 13.19 6.06 20.36
CA VAL A 46 12.07 6.74 21.04
C VAL A 46 12.60 7.50 22.22
N SER A 47 12.60 8.82 22.15
CA SER A 47 13.03 9.70 23.24
C SER A 47 11.96 9.88 24.32
N ARG A 48 10.68 9.93 23.92
CA ARG A 48 9.52 10.07 24.81
C ARG A 48 8.33 9.30 24.23
N ALA A 49 7.47 8.77 25.10
CA ALA A 49 6.23 8.12 24.66
C ALA A 49 5.07 8.38 25.63
N ALA A 50 3.84 8.34 25.10
CA ALA A 50 2.60 8.35 25.86
C ALA A 50 1.56 7.48 25.16
N PHE A 51 0.47 7.16 25.89
CA PHE A 51 -0.67 6.46 25.32
C PHE A 51 -1.88 7.40 25.20
N VAL A 52 -2.60 7.27 24.09
CA VAL A 52 -3.77 8.10 23.78
C VAL A 52 -4.91 7.27 23.21
N ARG A 53 -6.10 7.84 23.23
CA ARG A 53 -7.24 7.43 22.41
C ARG A 53 -7.44 8.45 21.31
N VAL A 54 -7.83 8.00 20.11
CA VAL A 54 -8.07 8.86 18.95
C VAL A 54 -9.57 9.09 18.78
N ASN A 55 -10.00 10.33 18.66
CA ASN A 55 -11.36 10.70 18.35
C ASN A 55 -11.59 10.66 16.82
N LEU A 56 -11.79 9.46 16.30
CA LEU A 56 -12.04 9.25 14.87
C LEU A 56 -13.33 9.96 14.38
N GLY A 57 -14.26 10.28 15.28
CA GLY A 57 -15.48 11.01 14.91
C GLY A 57 -15.26 12.44 14.40
N LEU A 58 -14.04 13.00 14.57
CA LEU A 58 -13.66 14.27 13.95
C LEU A 58 -13.29 14.09 12.46
N LEU A 59 -12.78 12.93 12.09
CA LEU A 59 -12.31 12.60 10.75
C LEU A 59 -13.34 11.84 9.94
N LEU A 60 -14.05 10.92 10.59
CA LEU A 60 -15.01 10.01 9.98
C LEU A 60 -16.44 10.32 10.42
N ASP A 61 -17.40 10.06 9.56
CA ASP A 61 -18.81 10.03 9.89
C ASP A 61 -19.23 8.70 10.58
N SER A 62 -20.51 8.54 10.89
CA SER A 62 -21.04 7.32 11.52
C SER A 62 -20.91 6.07 10.63
N ALA A 63 -20.84 6.25 9.31
CA ALA A 63 -20.64 5.20 8.34
C ALA A 63 -19.15 4.84 8.12
N GLY A 64 -18.24 5.56 8.78
CA GLY A 64 -16.78 5.34 8.66
C GLY A 64 -16.14 6.01 7.44
N LYS A 65 -16.85 6.91 6.77
CA LYS A 65 -16.31 7.69 5.65
C LYS A 65 -15.61 8.95 6.15
N ALA A 66 -14.61 9.41 5.39
CA ALA A 66 -14.02 10.71 5.60
C ALA A 66 -15.10 11.82 5.55
N ARG A 67 -15.10 12.68 6.55
CA ARG A 67 -15.96 13.87 6.55
C ARG A 67 -15.48 14.84 5.48
N PRO A 68 -16.38 15.40 4.66
CA PRO A 68 -15.99 16.37 3.66
C PRO A 68 -15.40 17.63 4.32
N LEU A 69 -14.26 18.09 3.81
CA LEU A 69 -13.63 19.35 4.24
C LEU A 69 -14.17 20.52 3.41
N ASN A 70 -15.25 21.14 3.87
CA ASN A 70 -15.76 22.37 3.25
C ASN A 70 -14.88 23.61 3.57
N ARG A 71 -14.01 23.49 4.56
CA ARG A 71 -13.01 24.48 5.02
C ARG A 71 -11.93 23.76 5.81
N PRO A 72 -10.73 24.35 5.99
CA PRO A 72 -9.70 23.76 6.85
C PRO A 72 -10.25 23.42 8.23
N LEU A 73 -10.00 22.20 8.71
CA LEU A 73 -10.43 21.70 10.02
C LEU A 73 -9.32 21.91 11.03
N GLN A 74 -9.59 22.64 12.12
CA GLN A 74 -8.66 22.75 13.25
C GLN A 74 -8.92 21.65 14.28
N VAL A 75 -7.85 20.99 14.74
CA VAL A 75 -7.90 19.95 15.78
C VAL A 75 -6.76 20.16 16.78
N SER A 76 -7.01 19.90 18.07
CA SER A 76 -5.94 19.84 19.06
C SER A 76 -5.22 18.49 18.96
N LEU A 77 -3.89 18.55 18.88
CA LEU A 77 -2.98 17.43 18.87
C LEU A 77 -2.21 17.38 20.18
N ASP A 78 -2.82 16.77 21.21
CA ASP A 78 -2.23 16.60 22.54
C ASP A 78 -1.35 15.33 22.52
N LEU A 79 -0.09 15.48 22.11
CA LEU A 79 0.80 14.37 21.77
C LEU A 79 1.44 13.73 23.01
N LEU A 80 2.07 14.56 23.86
CA LEU A 80 2.81 14.12 25.03
C LEU A 80 2.57 15.11 26.19
N PRO A 81 2.80 14.74 27.45
CA PRO A 81 2.74 15.67 28.53
C PRO A 81 3.60 16.91 28.29
N GLY A 82 2.96 18.09 28.20
CA GLY A 82 3.60 19.36 27.85
C GLY A 82 3.87 19.59 26.36
N VAL A 83 3.37 18.73 25.47
CA VAL A 83 3.47 18.91 23.99
C VAL A 83 2.07 18.84 23.39
N SER A 84 1.55 20.00 23.02
CA SER A 84 0.26 20.16 22.38
C SER A 84 0.36 21.16 21.24
N TYR A 85 -0.27 20.88 20.12
CA TYR A 85 -0.33 21.75 18.95
C TYR A 85 -1.77 21.89 18.46
N THR A 86 -2.05 23.00 17.77
CA THR A 86 -3.25 23.09 16.94
C THR A 86 -2.87 22.65 15.51
N GLY A 87 -3.37 21.52 15.08
CA GLY A 87 -3.30 21.06 13.70
C GLY A 87 -4.36 21.73 12.83
N VAL A 88 -4.00 22.06 11.59
CA VAL A 88 -4.93 22.56 10.56
C VAL A 88 -4.91 21.55 9.40
N ILE A 89 -5.96 20.77 9.28
CA ILE A 89 -6.14 19.83 8.17
C ILE A 89 -6.63 20.64 6.96
N ASN A 90 -5.84 20.61 5.89
CA ASN A 90 -6.07 21.38 4.67
C ASN A 90 -6.62 20.54 3.53
N LYS A 91 -6.32 19.25 3.50
CA LYS A 91 -6.61 18.35 2.39
C LYS A 91 -7.01 16.96 2.91
N THR A 92 -7.92 16.31 2.22
CA THR A 92 -8.24 14.90 2.40
C THR A 92 -8.07 14.21 1.05
N GLU A 93 -7.38 13.10 1.03
CA GLU A 93 -7.13 12.27 -0.13
C GLU A 93 -7.56 10.83 0.13
N LYS A 94 -7.76 10.08 -0.95
CA LYS A 94 -7.93 8.63 -0.86
C LYS A 94 -6.57 7.96 -0.98
N SER A 95 -6.23 7.13 -0.02
CA SER A 95 -5.17 6.15 -0.15
C SER A 95 -5.70 4.86 -0.78
N PHE A 96 -4.82 3.92 -1.07
CA PHE A 96 -5.22 2.62 -1.63
C PHE A 96 -6.15 1.84 -0.69
N PHE A 97 -6.03 2.03 0.63
CA PHE A 97 -6.78 1.28 1.63
C PHE A 97 -7.79 2.12 2.42
N GLY A 98 -7.70 3.44 2.38
CA GLY A 98 -8.50 4.28 3.26
C GLY A 98 -8.47 5.75 2.90
N ASP A 99 -8.40 6.58 3.92
CA ASP A 99 -8.39 8.03 3.80
C ASP A 99 -7.18 8.64 4.51
N THR A 100 -6.57 9.63 3.85
CA THR A 100 -5.44 10.41 4.36
C THR A 100 -5.85 11.86 4.55
N TRP A 101 -5.53 12.44 5.71
CA TRP A 101 -5.66 13.88 5.98
C TRP A 101 -4.28 14.50 6.07
N ILE A 102 -4.07 15.57 5.32
CA ILE A 102 -2.82 16.30 5.22
C ILE A 102 -3.02 17.70 5.82
N GLY A 103 -2.08 18.12 6.65
CA GLY A 103 -2.15 19.41 7.31
C GLY A 103 -0.83 19.94 7.83
N ALA A 104 -0.89 21.10 8.50
CA ALA A 104 0.24 21.76 9.14
C ALA A 104 -0.11 22.24 10.55
N LEU A 105 0.90 22.48 11.39
CA LEU A 105 0.69 22.99 12.75
C LEU A 105 0.55 24.51 12.72
N LYS A 106 -0.53 25.03 13.32
CA LYS A 106 -0.82 26.45 13.37
C LYS A 106 0.28 27.23 14.07
N GLY A 107 0.84 28.23 13.42
CA GLY A 107 1.94 29.05 13.97
C GLY A 107 3.30 28.35 14.01
N LYS A 108 3.46 27.19 13.43
CA LYS A 108 4.74 26.49 13.25
C LYS A 108 5.06 26.40 11.75
N PRO A 109 5.81 27.32 11.20
CA PRO A 109 6.23 27.26 9.81
C PRO A 109 7.06 26.00 9.58
N ASN A 110 6.98 25.47 8.36
CA ASN A 110 7.67 24.25 7.94
C ASN A 110 7.27 22.97 8.71
N SER A 111 6.12 22.99 9.37
CA SER A 111 5.51 21.79 9.96
C SER A 111 4.56 21.14 8.98
N TYR A 112 4.38 19.83 9.15
CA TYR A 112 3.40 19.05 8.40
C TYR A 112 2.94 17.86 9.23
N PHE A 113 1.79 17.34 8.90
CA PHE A 113 1.35 16.04 9.44
C PHE A 113 0.51 15.29 8.42
N TYR A 114 0.58 13.98 8.51
CA TYR A 114 -0.20 13.02 7.75
C TYR A 114 -0.95 12.13 8.74
N LEU A 115 -2.27 12.02 8.57
CA LEU A 115 -3.12 11.12 9.35
C LEU A 115 -3.71 10.12 8.38
N GLU A 116 -3.53 8.85 8.65
CA GLU A 116 -4.05 7.76 7.81
C GLU A 116 -5.05 6.93 8.60
N VAL A 117 -6.17 6.55 8.00
CA VAL A 117 -7.15 5.64 8.60
C VAL A 117 -7.50 4.54 7.61
N VAL A 118 -7.21 3.31 8.00
CA VAL A 118 -7.53 2.09 7.25
C VAL A 118 -8.32 1.16 8.17
N ASP A 119 -9.51 0.71 7.74
CA ASP A 119 -10.35 -0.20 8.51
C ASP A 119 -10.56 0.28 9.98
N ARG A 120 -10.71 1.59 10.19
CA ARG A 120 -10.78 2.28 11.50
C ARG A 120 -9.51 2.19 12.35
N VAL A 121 -8.41 1.69 11.81
CA VAL A 121 -7.09 1.79 12.45
C VAL A 121 -6.42 3.08 12.00
N PHE A 122 -6.01 3.88 12.96
CA PHE A 122 -5.37 5.17 12.74
C PHE A 122 -3.85 5.05 12.87
N ILE A 123 -3.13 5.76 12.04
CA ILE A 123 -1.70 6.05 12.19
C ILE A 123 -1.44 7.50 11.81
N ALA A 124 -0.42 8.12 12.38
CA ALA A 124 -0.07 9.49 12.05
C ALA A 124 1.44 9.73 12.11
N HIS A 125 1.92 10.60 11.23
CA HIS A 125 3.23 11.22 11.29
C HIS A 125 3.06 12.73 11.45
N ILE A 126 3.71 13.33 12.44
CA ILE A 126 3.69 14.77 12.72
C ILE A 126 5.13 15.26 12.81
N ALA A 127 5.51 16.20 11.96
CA ALA A 127 6.85 16.79 11.92
C ALA A 127 6.81 18.30 12.09
N SER A 128 7.70 18.81 12.90
CA SER A 128 7.92 20.24 13.12
C SER A 128 9.37 20.51 13.50
N PRO A 129 9.83 21.77 13.48
CA PRO A 129 11.16 22.12 14.04
C PRO A 129 11.34 21.75 15.51
N ASP A 130 10.25 21.54 16.27
CA ASP A 130 10.29 21.17 17.71
C ASP A 130 10.42 19.65 17.91
N GLY A 131 10.22 18.83 16.87
CA GLY A 131 10.32 17.37 16.93
C GLY A 131 9.46 16.63 15.92
N ILE A 132 9.74 15.35 15.82
CA ILE A 132 9.03 14.38 14.94
C ILE A 132 8.29 13.40 15.84
N PHE A 133 7.04 13.13 15.52
CA PHE A 133 6.17 12.24 16.29
C PHE A 133 5.47 11.25 15.38
N GLU A 134 5.33 10.02 15.85
CA GLU A 134 4.46 9.01 15.24
C GLU A 134 3.39 8.59 16.24
N VAL A 135 2.18 8.35 15.75
CA VAL A 135 1.06 7.78 16.52
C VAL A 135 0.64 6.50 15.85
N SER A 136 0.75 5.36 16.52
CA SER A 136 0.42 4.06 15.96
C SER A 136 -0.43 3.21 16.91
N SER A 137 -1.24 2.30 16.35
CA SER A 137 -2.12 1.42 17.11
C SER A 137 -1.32 0.39 17.93
N VAL A 138 -1.73 0.18 19.18
CA VAL A 138 -1.21 -0.91 20.00
C VAL A 138 -2.31 -1.91 20.40
N GLY A 139 -3.47 -1.82 19.74
CA GLY A 139 -4.63 -2.67 19.98
C GLY A 139 -5.58 -2.10 21.04
N GLY A 140 -6.78 -2.67 21.14
CA GLY A 140 -7.78 -2.29 22.13
C GLY A 140 -8.29 -0.83 22.05
N GLY A 141 -8.13 -0.17 20.90
CA GLY A 141 -8.46 1.25 20.71
C GLY A 141 -7.49 2.20 21.43
N ILE A 142 -6.32 1.71 21.80
CA ILE A 142 -5.22 2.48 22.37
C ILE A 142 -4.16 2.70 21.30
N TYR A 143 -3.58 3.89 21.32
CA TYR A 143 -2.51 4.30 20.42
C TYR A 143 -1.30 4.75 21.23
N LYS A 144 -0.11 4.48 20.70
CA LYS A 144 1.15 4.96 21.29
C LYS A 144 1.63 6.15 20.46
N VAL A 145 1.81 7.28 21.15
CA VAL A 145 2.52 8.44 20.61
C VAL A 145 3.98 8.29 20.99
N VAL A 146 4.88 8.42 20.03
CA VAL A 146 6.32 8.42 20.25
C VAL A 146 6.94 9.69 19.67
N GLN A 147 7.87 10.28 20.40
CA GLN A 147 8.77 11.30 19.86
C GLN A 147 10.02 10.61 19.34
N ILE A 148 10.32 10.82 18.09
CA ILE A 148 11.39 10.15 17.34
C ILE A 148 12.70 10.95 17.52
N ASP A 149 13.76 10.26 17.92
CA ASP A 149 15.14 10.74 17.87
C ASP A 149 15.83 10.12 16.64
N GLN A 150 15.84 10.84 15.54
CA GLN A 150 16.45 10.36 14.29
C GLN A 150 17.95 10.06 14.39
N SER A 151 18.63 10.54 15.43
CA SER A 151 20.06 10.26 15.68
C SER A 151 20.33 8.83 16.12
N LYS A 152 19.29 8.09 16.49
CA LYS A 152 19.33 6.71 16.99
C LYS A 152 18.92 5.67 15.97
N PHE A 153 18.54 6.10 14.79
CA PHE A 153 18.31 5.17 13.68
C PHE A 153 19.63 4.64 13.15
N VAL A 154 19.58 3.42 12.69
CA VAL A 154 20.59 2.90 11.78
C VAL A 154 20.37 3.56 10.42
N ASP A 155 21.45 3.81 9.70
CA ASP A 155 21.31 4.38 8.36
C ASP A 155 20.78 3.33 7.37
N ASP A 156 20.33 3.80 6.22
CA ASP A 156 20.11 2.98 5.05
C ASP A 156 21.46 2.40 4.59
N TYR A 157 21.48 1.41 3.73
CA TYR A 157 22.75 0.83 3.31
C TYR A 157 23.54 1.80 2.42
N PRO A 158 24.85 2.04 2.71
CA PRO A 158 25.61 3.09 2.05
C PRO A 158 25.94 2.84 0.58
N ASN A 159 25.85 1.62 0.08
CA ASN A 159 26.21 1.27 -1.29
C ASN A 159 25.14 0.33 -1.91
N PRO A 160 24.11 0.84 -2.58
CA PRO A 160 23.41 0.05 -3.57
C PRO A 160 24.46 -0.54 -4.54
N ARG A 161 24.25 -1.71 -5.05
CA ARG A 161 25.25 -2.50 -5.77
C ARG A 161 25.94 -1.73 -6.90
N TYR A 162 27.18 -1.31 -6.66
CA TYR A 162 28.04 -0.54 -7.56
C TYR A 162 28.95 -1.41 -8.44
N ASP A 163 28.58 -2.57 -8.80
CA ASP A 163 29.46 -3.45 -9.58
C ASP A 163 29.20 -3.45 -11.09
N LEU A 164 28.54 -2.43 -11.61
CA LEU A 164 28.44 -2.29 -13.06
C LEU A 164 29.00 -0.95 -13.49
N ALA A 165 30.30 -0.96 -13.82
CA ALA A 165 30.92 0.05 -14.67
C ALA A 165 30.08 0.23 -15.94
N ASP A 166 29.74 1.50 -16.26
CA ASP A 166 29.25 1.92 -17.59
C ASP A 166 27.90 1.36 -18.09
N SER A 167 26.86 1.33 -17.26
CA SER A 167 25.52 1.17 -17.80
C SER A 167 25.01 2.51 -18.33
N ALA A 168 24.89 2.62 -19.65
CA ALA A 168 24.00 3.59 -20.27
C ALA A 168 22.61 3.43 -19.65
N PRO A 169 21.77 4.50 -19.55
CA PRO A 169 20.40 4.37 -19.07
C PRO A 169 19.76 3.12 -19.68
N PRO A 170 19.14 2.23 -18.87
CA PRO A 170 18.57 1.02 -19.41
C PRO A 170 17.61 1.38 -20.53
N ALA A 171 17.84 0.85 -21.71
CA ALA A 171 16.87 0.93 -22.78
C ALA A 171 15.59 0.28 -22.24
N ALA A 172 14.46 0.98 -22.37
CA ALA A 172 13.17 0.39 -22.09
C ALA A 172 13.11 -0.98 -22.77
N ASP A 173 12.69 -2.01 -22.01
CA ASP A 173 12.65 -3.37 -22.55
C ASP A 173 11.70 -3.39 -23.74
N ALA A 174 12.27 -3.32 -24.96
CA ALA A 174 11.55 -3.07 -26.21
C ALA A 174 10.69 -4.26 -26.66
N SER A 175 10.48 -5.24 -25.79
CA SER A 175 9.74 -6.46 -26.13
C SER A 175 8.23 -6.42 -25.82
N LEU A 176 7.74 -5.36 -25.19
CA LEU A 176 6.29 -5.17 -24.98
C LEU A 176 5.81 -4.05 -25.92
N ASP A 177 5.04 -4.45 -26.92
CA ASP A 177 4.31 -3.56 -27.83
C ASP A 177 3.21 -2.81 -27.05
N SER A 178 3.64 -1.93 -26.13
CA SER A 178 2.78 -1.27 -25.16
C SER A 178 2.81 0.23 -25.37
N THR A 179 1.65 0.78 -25.61
CA THR A 179 1.43 2.21 -25.34
C THR A 179 1.79 2.48 -23.89
N ALA A 180 2.66 3.47 -23.65
CA ALA A 180 3.01 3.92 -22.31
C ALA A 180 1.73 4.09 -21.47
N ASP A 181 1.65 3.45 -20.29
CA ASP A 181 0.45 3.53 -19.45
C ASP A 181 0.43 4.82 -18.62
N SER A 182 1.60 5.41 -18.37
CA SER A 182 1.74 6.69 -17.68
C SER A 182 3.02 7.41 -18.08
N ALA A 183 2.98 8.75 -18.05
CA ALA A 183 4.16 9.60 -18.25
C ALA A 183 4.99 9.76 -16.97
N ASN A 184 4.38 9.69 -15.79
CA ASN A 184 5.02 10.01 -14.50
C ASN A 184 4.39 9.31 -13.29
N ARG A 185 3.43 8.40 -13.47
CA ARG A 185 2.86 7.60 -12.39
C ARG A 185 3.54 6.25 -12.35
N ILE A 186 4.27 5.99 -11.29
CA ILE A 186 4.99 4.73 -11.08
C ILE A 186 4.13 3.80 -10.23
N ASP A 187 3.85 2.61 -10.73
CA ASP A 187 3.07 1.60 -10.05
C ASP A 187 3.95 0.74 -9.14
N VAL A 188 3.56 0.64 -7.88
CA VAL A 188 4.35 -0.02 -6.83
C VAL A 188 3.58 -1.19 -6.23
N MET A 189 4.24 -2.33 -6.13
CA MET A 189 3.78 -3.47 -5.34
C MET A 189 4.58 -3.54 -4.03
N VAL A 190 3.88 -3.74 -2.90
CA VAL A 190 4.51 -3.94 -1.60
C VAL A 190 4.23 -5.36 -1.12
N VAL A 191 5.29 -6.14 -0.91
CA VAL A 191 5.17 -7.45 -0.28
C VAL A 191 5.71 -7.39 1.15
N TYR A 192 5.21 -8.25 2.04
CA TYR A 192 5.58 -8.19 3.45
C TYR A 192 5.67 -9.59 4.06
N THR A 193 6.53 -9.72 5.08
CA THR A 193 6.74 -10.97 5.78
C THR A 193 5.71 -11.22 6.87
N GLN A 194 5.60 -12.47 7.33
CA GLN A 194 4.80 -12.80 8.50
C GLN A 194 5.36 -12.15 9.79
N ALA A 195 6.68 -11.97 9.87
CA ALA A 195 7.32 -11.31 11.03
C ALA A 195 6.89 -9.84 11.12
N ALA A 196 6.96 -9.09 10.01
CA ALA A 196 6.52 -7.71 9.93
C ALA A 196 5.02 -7.56 10.28
N LEU A 197 4.16 -8.44 9.76
CA LEU A 197 2.73 -8.46 10.09
C LEU A 197 2.48 -8.74 11.58
N THR A 198 3.18 -9.71 12.14
CA THR A 198 3.03 -10.08 13.56
C THR A 198 3.46 -8.94 14.48
N ALA A 199 4.56 -8.30 14.16
CA ALA A 199 5.09 -7.18 14.94
C ALA A 199 4.20 -5.92 14.85
N GLU A 200 3.51 -5.69 13.72
CA GLU A 200 2.52 -4.60 13.59
C GLU A 200 1.20 -4.92 14.31
N GLY A 201 0.91 -6.18 14.59
CA GLY A 201 -0.21 -6.64 15.40
C GLY A 201 -1.51 -6.90 14.63
N SER A 202 -1.73 -6.31 13.47
CA SER A 202 -2.87 -6.60 12.59
C SER A 202 -2.60 -6.21 11.15
N LEU A 203 -3.34 -6.84 10.22
CA LEU A 203 -3.26 -6.49 8.79
C LEU A 203 -3.73 -5.05 8.55
N ALA A 204 -4.77 -4.58 9.24
CA ALA A 204 -5.25 -3.21 9.11
C ALA A 204 -4.19 -2.19 9.55
N ALA A 205 -3.45 -2.46 10.64
CA ALA A 205 -2.35 -1.60 11.09
C ALA A 205 -1.19 -1.60 10.09
N LEU A 206 -0.81 -2.76 9.54
CA LEU A 206 0.23 -2.84 8.52
C LEU A 206 -0.17 -2.13 7.22
N LYS A 207 -1.42 -2.29 6.77
CA LYS A 207 -1.98 -1.54 5.63
C LYS A 207 -1.92 -0.03 5.88
N ALA A 208 -2.29 0.43 7.07
CA ALA A 208 -2.25 1.84 7.44
C ALA A 208 -0.80 2.38 7.41
N ARG A 209 0.18 1.60 7.90
CA ARG A 209 1.60 1.97 7.85
C ARG A 209 2.14 2.01 6.42
N ILE A 210 1.79 1.05 5.56
CA ILE A 210 2.18 1.06 4.13
C ILE A 210 1.55 2.28 3.44
N ALA A 211 0.26 2.57 3.69
CA ALA A 211 -0.40 3.74 3.13
C ALA A 211 0.27 5.04 3.58
N LEU A 212 0.65 5.16 4.86
CA LEU A 212 1.38 6.31 5.37
C LEU A 212 2.76 6.44 4.71
N ALA A 213 3.51 5.35 4.49
CA ALA A 213 4.81 5.38 3.80
C ALA A 213 4.67 5.85 2.34
N MET A 214 3.62 5.42 1.65
CA MET A 214 3.29 5.91 0.30
C MET A 214 2.96 7.41 0.33
N THR A 215 2.16 7.85 1.30
CA THR A 215 1.80 9.27 1.49
C THR A 215 3.03 10.12 1.79
N GLU A 216 3.92 9.69 2.69
CA GLU A 216 5.17 10.36 2.99
C GLU A 216 6.04 10.51 1.74
N THR A 217 6.17 9.45 0.94
CA THR A 217 6.98 9.48 -0.29
C THR A 217 6.40 10.44 -1.32
N ASN A 218 5.11 10.35 -1.62
CA ASN A 218 4.45 11.23 -2.58
C ASN A 218 4.48 12.69 -2.13
N GLN A 219 4.26 12.94 -0.83
CA GLN A 219 4.35 14.30 -0.31
C GLN A 219 5.79 14.83 -0.35
N GLY A 220 6.80 13.96 -0.18
CA GLY A 220 8.21 14.32 -0.39
C GLY A 220 8.47 14.76 -1.83
N TYR A 221 7.86 14.09 -2.82
CA TYR A 221 7.90 14.51 -4.22
C TYR A 221 7.24 15.88 -4.41
N ASP A 222 6.01 16.05 -3.94
CA ASP A 222 5.27 17.32 -4.01
C ASP A 222 6.06 18.47 -3.37
N ASN A 223 6.59 18.26 -2.17
CA ASN A 223 7.37 19.25 -1.43
C ASN A 223 8.62 19.73 -2.20
N ALA A 224 9.21 18.86 -3.00
CA ALA A 224 10.43 19.12 -3.75
C ALA A 224 10.18 19.52 -5.21
N GLY A 225 8.93 19.57 -5.67
CA GLY A 225 8.58 19.87 -7.07
C GLY A 225 8.93 18.74 -8.04
N VAL A 226 8.90 17.49 -7.55
CA VAL A 226 9.01 16.29 -8.37
C VAL A 226 7.63 15.96 -8.93
N THR A 227 7.55 15.68 -10.23
CA THR A 227 6.28 15.40 -10.93
C THR A 227 5.86 13.93 -10.81
N THR A 228 6.76 13.06 -10.38
CA THR A 228 6.50 11.64 -10.12
C THR A 228 5.44 11.45 -9.03
N ASN A 229 4.60 10.43 -9.21
CA ASN A 229 3.65 9.98 -8.20
C ASN A 229 3.69 8.45 -8.12
N LEU A 230 3.90 7.91 -6.92
CA LEU A 230 3.81 6.48 -6.68
C LEU A 230 2.37 6.06 -6.43
N ARG A 231 1.89 5.06 -7.17
CA ARG A 231 0.59 4.43 -6.96
C ARG A 231 0.79 2.99 -6.44
N LEU A 232 0.25 2.70 -5.27
CA LEU A 232 0.20 1.32 -4.79
C LEU A 232 -0.82 0.54 -5.63
N VAL A 233 -0.41 -0.57 -6.25
CA VAL A 233 -1.27 -1.40 -7.09
C VAL A 233 -1.60 -2.75 -6.45
N HIS A 234 -0.75 -3.25 -5.56
CA HIS A 234 -0.97 -4.52 -4.87
C HIS A 234 -0.16 -4.62 -3.59
N ILE A 235 -0.69 -5.37 -2.60
CA ILE A 235 0.10 -5.88 -1.47
C ILE A 235 -0.10 -7.39 -1.34
N GLU A 236 0.97 -8.10 -0.96
CA GLU A 236 0.90 -9.54 -0.75
C GLU A 236 1.77 -9.97 0.42
N LYS A 237 1.28 -10.94 1.21
CA LYS A 237 2.07 -11.58 2.23
C LYS A 237 2.89 -12.71 1.61
N VAL A 238 4.21 -12.59 1.67
CA VAL A 238 5.11 -13.64 1.17
C VAL A 238 5.29 -14.78 2.18
N THR A 239 5.40 -16.00 1.66
CA THR A 239 5.81 -17.17 2.45
C THR A 239 7.33 -17.19 2.50
N TYR A 240 7.89 -16.38 3.39
CA TYR A 240 9.32 -16.17 3.51
C TYR A 240 9.71 -15.95 4.98
N THR A 241 10.79 -16.59 5.42
CA THR A 241 11.41 -16.33 6.71
C THR A 241 12.60 -15.42 6.50
N GLU A 242 12.59 -14.26 7.15
CA GLU A 242 13.65 -13.26 7.06
C GLU A 242 15.02 -13.87 7.40
N SER A 243 16.04 -13.56 6.62
CA SER A 243 17.38 -14.07 6.83
C SER A 243 18.12 -13.36 7.99
N GLY A 244 17.64 -12.19 8.40
CA GLY A 244 18.33 -11.28 9.31
C GLY A 244 19.47 -10.50 8.66
N ASN A 245 19.59 -10.58 7.32
CA ASN A 245 20.52 -9.82 6.51
C ASN A 245 19.76 -9.23 5.32
N ILE A 246 19.62 -7.92 5.30
CA ILE A 246 18.77 -7.22 4.32
C ILE A 246 19.20 -7.44 2.86
N PHE A 247 20.52 -7.69 2.61
CA PHE A 247 21.01 -8.02 1.27
C PHE A 247 20.61 -9.40 0.81
N THR A 248 20.67 -10.37 1.72
CA THR A 248 20.21 -11.72 1.43
C THR A 248 18.72 -11.69 1.11
N ASP A 249 17.96 -10.89 1.87
CA ASP A 249 16.52 -10.73 1.64
C ASP A 249 16.24 -10.04 0.30
N LEU A 250 17.02 -9.01 -0.07
CA LEU A 250 16.92 -8.33 -1.36
C LEU A 250 17.30 -9.24 -2.54
N ASN A 251 18.40 -9.97 -2.45
CA ASN A 251 18.83 -10.90 -3.49
C ASN A 251 17.77 -11.98 -3.73
N ARG A 252 17.14 -12.50 -2.65
CA ARG A 252 16.05 -13.48 -2.74
C ARG A 252 14.76 -12.91 -3.27
N LEU A 253 14.50 -11.63 -3.03
CA LEU A 253 13.35 -10.93 -3.61
C LEU A 253 13.53 -10.73 -5.12
N GLN A 254 14.73 -10.38 -5.55
CA GLN A 254 15.06 -10.17 -6.96
C GLN A 254 15.28 -11.48 -7.74
N GLY A 255 15.69 -12.57 -7.04
CA GLY A 255 15.86 -13.89 -7.63
C GLY A 255 14.57 -14.45 -8.21
N THR A 256 14.65 -15.18 -9.35
CA THR A 256 13.47 -15.66 -10.07
C THR A 256 13.29 -17.18 -9.99
N THR A 257 14.31 -17.91 -9.52
CA THR A 257 14.36 -19.39 -9.57
C THR A 257 15.19 -19.98 -8.42
N ASP A 258 15.35 -19.24 -7.33
CA ASP A 258 16.15 -19.65 -6.17
C ASP A 258 15.31 -20.34 -5.07
N GLY A 259 13.99 -20.44 -5.28
CA GLY A 259 13.04 -21.04 -4.35
C GLY A 259 12.55 -20.09 -3.25
N PHE A 260 12.91 -18.80 -3.30
CA PHE A 260 12.48 -17.79 -2.35
C PHE A 260 11.69 -16.70 -3.05
N MET A 261 10.43 -16.52 -2.71
CA MET A 261 9.60 -15.44 -3.23
C MET A 261 9.46 -15.38 -4.77
N ASP A 262 9.81 -16.45 -5.51
CA ASP A 262 9.76 -16.51 -6.99
C ASP A 262 8.39 -16.10 -7.55
N ASN A 263 7.30 -16.34 -6.79
CA ASN A 263 5.95 -15.94 -7.16
C ASN A 263 5.75 -14.42 -7.23
N VAL A 264 6.60 -13.62 -6.56
CA VAL A 264 6.52 -12.14 -6.56
C VAL A 264 6.68 -11.59 -7.98
N HIS A 265 7.51 -12.21 -8.82
CA HIS A 265 7.68 -11.79 -10.22
C HIS A 265 6.42 -11.98 -11.05
N ALA A 266 5.70 -13.09 -10.86
CA ALA A 266 4.41 -13.32 -11.51
C ALA A 266 3.35 -12.30 -11.05
N LEU A 267 3.31 -11.99 -9.73
CA LEU A 267 2.43 -10.95 -9.19
C LEU A 267 2.81 -9.56 -9.72
N ARG A 268 4.11 -9.22 -9.75
CA ARG A 268 4.60 -7.97 -10.31
C ARG A 268 4.11 -7.77 -11.75
N ASN A 269 4.24 -8.80 -12.60
CA ASN A 269 3.79 -8.76 -13.99
C ASN A 269 2.25 -8.66 -14.07
N LYS A 270 1.53 -9.43 -13.24
CA LYS A 270 0.05 -9.41 -13.18
C LYS A 270 -0.50 -8.04 -12.83
N PHE A 271 0.09 -7.38 -11.82
CA PHE A 271 -0.36 -6.06 -11.37
C PHE A 271 0.36 -4.90 -12.06
N ALA A 272 1.18 -5.21 -13.08
CA ALA A 272 1.99 -4.25 -13.82
C ALA A 272 2.79 -3.29 -12.90
N ALA A 273 3.34 -3.83 -11.82
CA ALA A 273 4.08 -3.00 -10.88
C ALA A 273 5.48 -2.70 -11.40
N ASP A 274 5.80 -1.43 -11.58
CA ASP A 274 7.10 -0.95 -12.05
C ASP A 274 8.19 -1.25 -11.05
N MET A 275 7.90 -1.02 -9.75
CA MET A 275 8.83 -1.25 -8.66
C MET A 275 8.20 -2.12 -7.57
N VAL A 276 9.04 -2.86 -6.84
CA VAL A 276 8.61 -3.74 -5.75
C VAL A 276 9.38 -3.44 -4.47
N ALA A 277 8.65 -3.33 -3.35
CA ALA A 277 9.22 -3.22 -2.01
C ALA A 277 8.89 -4.46 -1.17
N LEU A 278 9.87 -4.98 -0.44
CA LEU A 278 9.67 -5.97 0.62
C LEU A 278 9.76 -5.27 1.98
N VAL A 279 8.73 -5.44 2.80
CA VAL A 279 8.74 -4.98 4.19
C VAL A 279 9.13 -6.13 5.10
N VAL A 280 10.25 -5.99 5.80
CA VAL A 280 10.78 -6.93 6.80
C VAL A 280 10.68 -6.34 8.21
N GLU A 281 10.69 -7.18 9.24
CA GLU A 281 10.83 -6.72 10.64
C GLU A 281 12.29 -6.48 10.99
N ASN A 282 13.20 -7.33 10.55
CA ASN A 282 14.62 -7.28 10.88
C ASN A 282 15.48 -6.88 9.68
N GLY A 283 15.92 -5.64 9.65
CA GLY A 283 16.83 -5.12 8.61
C GLY A 283 18.31 -5.50 8.79
N GLY A 284 18.66 -6.31 9.78
CA GLY A 284 20.06 -6.74 9.99
C GLY A 284 21.04 -5.60 10.29
N GLY A 285 20.56 -4.50 10.88
CA GLY A 285 21.37 -3.32 11.19
C GLY A 285 21.27 -2.19 10.17
N PHE A 286 20.35 -2.30 9.19
CA PHE A 286 20.04 -1.25 8.20
C PHE A 286 18.54 -0.95 8.14
N CYS A 287 18.19 0.26 7.77
CA CYS A 287 16.82 0.68 7.55
C CYS A 287 16.27 0.25 6.21
N GLY A 288 17.06 0.33 5.15
CA GLY A 288 16.67 -0.05 3.81
C GLY A 288 17.84 -0.38 2.92
N VAL A 289 17.54 -0.94 1.75
CA VAL A 289 18.47 -1.19 0.66
C VAL A 289 17.71 -1.28 -0.66
N ALA A 290 18.16 -0.55 -1.67
CA ALA A 290 17.75 -0.70 -3.06
C ALA A 290 18.70 -1.64 -3.81
N TYR A 291 18.20 -2.29 -4.87
CA TYR A 291 19.04 -3.22 -5.65
C TYR A 291 20.12 -2.48 -6.42
N ASP A 292 19.78 -1.33 -7.04
CA ASP A 292 20.72 -0.51 -7.79
C ASP A 292 20.33 0.98 -7.80
N ILE A 293 21.26 1.85 -8.22
CA ILE A 293 20.99 3.26 -8.54
C ILE A 293 20.73 3.37 -10.04
N LEU A 294 19.54 3.92 -10.40
CA LEU A 294 19.02 3.92 -11.77
C LEU A 294 18.83 2.47 -12.26
N ALA A 295 18.03 1.73 -11.52
CA ALA A 295 17.80 0.31 -11.74
C ALA A 295 17.18 0.04 -13.12
N ALA A 296 17.54 -1.08 -13.71
CA ALA A 296 16.83 -1.63 -14.85
C ALA A 296 15.49 -2.25 -14.42
N ALA A 297 14.61 -2.52 -15.37
CA ALA A 297 13.27 -3.07 -15.09
C ALA A 297 13.28 -4.40 -14.31
N ASN A 298 14.31 -5.23 -14.45
CA ASN A 298 14.51 -6.49 -13.71
C ASN A 298 15.25 -6.31 -12.36
N GLU A 299 15.65 -5.09 -12.03
CA GLU A 299 16.40 -4.72 -10.83
C GLU A 299 15.62 -3.79 -9.91
N ALA A 300 14.42 -3.38 -10.29
CA ALA A 300 13.62 -2.39 -9.58
C ALA A 300 12.97 -2.97 -8.32
N PHE A 301 13.80 -3.42 -7.38
CA PHE A 301 13.44 -4.02 -6.10
C PHE A 301 14.14 -3.34 -4.94
N GLN A 302 13.44 -3.23 -3.80
CA GLN A 302 14.02 -2.72 -2.56
C GLN A 302 13.49 -3.50 -1.35
N VAL A 303 14.20 -3.41 -0.21
CA VAL A 303 13.78 -3.92 1.09
C VAL A 303 13.85 -2.80 2.10
N THR A 304 12.80 -2.65 2.92
CA THR A 304 12.77 -1.67 4.01
C THR A 304 12.33 -2.35 5.32
N ALA A 305 13.04 -2.07 6.41
CA ALA A 305 12.66 -2.52 7.74
C ALA A 305 11.43 -1.75 8.23
N ARG A 306 10.49 -2.47 8.88
CA ARG A 306 9.20 -1.91 9.31
C ARG A 306 9.34 -0.85 10.38
N LEU A 307 10.04 -1.18 11.47
CA LEU A 307 9.99 -0.37 12.69
C LEU A 307 10.82 0.91 12.56
N GLY A 308 10.12 2.04 12.47
CA GLY A 308 10.71 3.38 12.40
C GLY A 308 11.33 3.74 11.04
N CYS A 309 11.72 2.75 10.23
CA CYS A 309 12.34 2.98 8.93
C CYS A 309 11.31 3.15 7.81
N LEU A 310 10.23 2.34 7.84
CA LEU A 310 9.17 2.40 6.84
C LEU A 310 8.47 3.76 6.85
N THR A 311 8.22 4.31 8.04
CA THR A 311 7.63 5.64 8.27
C THR A 311 8.48 6.44 9.26
N GLY A 312 8.47 7.78 9.14
CA GLY A 312 9.15 8.69 10.09
C GLY A 312 10.65 8.90 9.88
N TYR A 313 11.34 7.98 9.21
CA TYR A 313 12.73 8.14 8.79
C TYR A 313 12.88 8.23 7.26
N TYR A 314 11.80 8.01 6.51
CA TYR A 314 11.69 8.15 5.05
C TYR A 314 12.53 7.16 4.23
N SER A 315 12.98 6.04 4.83
CA SER A 315 13.80 5.05 4.12
C SER A 315 13.05 4.37 2.98
N PHE A 316 11.73 4.17 3.12
CA PHE A 316 10.91 3.62 2.05
C PHE A 316 10.99 4.45 0.75
N GLY A 317 10.84 5.77 0.87
CA GLY A 317 11.00 6.68 -0.27
C GLY A 317 12.45 6.78 -0.74
N HIS A 318 13.42 6.76 0.17
CA HIS A 318 14.85 6.81 -0.12
C HIS A 318 15.27 5.67 -1.05
N GLU A 319 14.87 4.43 -0.75
CA GLU A 319 15.22 3.27 -1.58
C GLU A 319 14.57 3.34 -2.97
N PHE A 320 13.34 3.81 -3.08
CA PHE A 320 12.74 4.10 -4.38
C PHE A 320 13.46 5.22 -5.14
N GLY A 321 14.03 6.18 -4.42
CA GLY A 321 14.87 7.22 -5.02
C GLY A 321 16.10 6.64 -5.70
N HIS A 322 16.77 5.67 -5.07
CA HIS A 322 17.89 4.96 -5.70
C HIS A 322 17.48 4.27 -6.99
N LEU A 323 16.39 3.50 -6.96
CA LEU A 323 15.88 2.82 -8.16
C LEU A 323 15.59 3.79 -9.32
N GLN A 324 15.26 5.05 -9.00
CA GLN A 324 15.06 6.13 -9.97
C GLN A 324 16.34 6.92 -10.31
N GLY A 325 17.48 6.59 -9.70
CA GLY A 325 18.79 7.20 -10.01
C GLY A 325 19.28 8.29 -9.06
N ALA A 326 18.55 8.56 -7.96
CA ALA A 326 19.01 9.51 -6.94
C ALA A 326 20.16 8.91 -6.12
N ARG A 327 21.14 9.77 -5.74
CA ARG A 327 22.34 9.42 -5.00
C ARG A 327 22.38 10.08 -3.63
N HIS A 328 23.16 9.50 -2.72
CA HIS A 328 23.48 10.11 -1.44
C HIS A 328 24.16 11.47 -1.61
N ASP A 329 24.37 12.21 -0.53
CA ASP A 329 25.13 13.45 -0.57
C ASP A 329 26.61 13.21 -0.97
N THR A 330 27.23 14.22 -1.54
CA THR A 330 28.59 14.12 -2.10
C THR A 330 29.69 13.84 -1.06
N TYR A 331 29.38 13.89 0.24
CA TYR A 331 30.33 13.55 1.29
C TYR A 331 30.50 12.03 1.44
N VAL A 332 29.43 11.28 1.27
CA VAL A 332 29.45 9.82 1.35
C VAL A 332 29.49 9.14 -0.03
N ASP A 333 28.98 9.81 -1.06
CA ASP A 333 28.99 9.32 -2.44
C ASP A 333 29.48 10.44 -3.38
N PRO A 334 30.78 10.51 -3.70
CA PRO A 334 31.34 11.51 -4.61
C PRO A 334 31.15 11.17 -6.09
N THR A 335 30.49 10.08 -6.44
CA THR A 335 30.31 9.60 -7.82
C THR A 335 29.46 10.58 -8.63
N THR A 336 29.89 10.87 -9.86
CA THR A 336 29.23 11.87 -10.72
C THR A 336 28.37 11.27 -11.84
N THR A 337 28.30 9.95 -11.94
CA THR A 337 27.50 9.22 -12.93
C THR A 337 26.30 8.57 -12.28
N PRO A 338 25.18 8.34 -12.98
CA PRO A 338 24.87 8.88 -14.32
C PRO A 338 24.58 10.39 -14.32
N TYR A 339 24.28 11.00 -13.16
CA TYR A 339 23.91 12.41 -13.01
C TYR A 339 24.79 13.11 -11.97
N ALA A 340 25.74 13.95 -12.40
CA ALA A 340 26.64 14.68 -11.51
C ALA A 340 25.93 15.63 -10.52
N TYR A 341 24.66 15.88 -10.72
CA TYR A 341 23.81 16.72 -9.86
C TYR A 341 22.79 15.90 -9.06
N GLY A 342 22.85 14.57 -9.13
CA GLY A 342 21.84 13.66 -8.57
C GLY A 342 21.99 13.38 -7.07
N HIS A 343 22.59 14.28 -6.29
CA HIS A 343 22.94 14.04 -4.89
C HIS A 343 21.92 14.62 -3.90
N GLY A 344 21.87 14.01 -2.71
CA GLY A 344 21.23 14.58 -1.55
C GLY A 344 21.96 15.83 -1.04
N TYR A 345 21.31 16.60 -0.17
CA TYR A 345 21.85 17.86 0.35
C TYR A 345 21.90 17.88 1.87
N VAL A 346 23.00 18.41 2.42
CA VAL A 346 23.22 18.61 3.86
C VAL A 346 23.45 20.08 4.16
N HIS A 347 22.60 20.67 4.98
CA HIS A 347 22.71 22.05 5.46
C HIS A 347 23.34 22.10 6.86
N LEU A 348 24.50 22.75 7.00
CA LEU A 348 25.28 22.81 8.24
C LEU A 348 25.28 24.20 8.91
N SER A 349 24.69 25.21 8.30
CA SER A 349 24.68 26.57 8.85
C SER A 349 23.73 26.69 10.03
N GLY A 350 23.99 27.68 10.90
CA GLY A 350 23.13 27.92 12.06
C GLY A 350 23.45 27.08 13.28
N THR A 351 22.53 27.09 14.23
CA THR A 351 22.59 26.26 15.44
C THR A 351 22.34 24.78 15.13
N PRO A 352 22.70 23.85 16.01
CA PRO A 352 22.40 22.42 15.79
C PRO A 352 20.94 22.12 15.47
N ALA A 353 19.98 22.85 16.03
CA ALA A 353 18.54 22.68 15.77
C ALA A 353 18.12 23.19 14.38
N GLU A 354 18.92 24.03 13.74
CA GLU A 354 18.66 24.57 12.40
C GLU A 354 19.35 23.75 11.29
N ARG A 355 20.09 22.71 11.65
CA ARG A 355 20.78 21.83 10.72
C ARG A 355 19.88 20.71 10.25
N TRP A 356 19.89 20.48 8.97
CA TRP A 356 19.00 19.51 8.36
C TRP A 356 19.63 18.88 7.11
N ARG A 357 19.03 17.80 6.67
CA ARG A 357 19.40 17.07 5.45
C ARG A 357 18.16 16.60 4.70
N THR A 358 18.30 16.46 3.40
CA THR A 358 17.24 15.93 2.54
C THR A 358 17.17 14.39 2.59
N ILE A 359 16.14 13.80 1.98
CA ILE A 359 15.86 12.34 2.05
C ILE A 359 17.11 11.52 1.70
N MET A 360 17.81 11.84 0.60
CA MET A 360 18.97 11.06 0.15
C MET A 360 20.28 11.36 0.91
N ALA A 361 20.31 12.36 1.75
CA ALA A 361 21.55 12.71 2.44
C ALA A 361 21.72 11.93 3.75
N TYR A 362 22.97 11.52 4.03
CA TYR A 362 23.34 10.83 5.25
C TYR A 362 23.72 11.82 6.37
N ASN A 363 23.78 11.28 7.58
CA ASN A 363 24.15 12.06 8.76
C ASN A 363 25.66 12.26 8.92
N ASN A 364 26.49 11.56 8.15
CA ASN A 364 27.94 11.53 8.25
C ASN A 364 28.56 12.93 8.14
N LYS A 365 28.17 13.72 7.14
CA LYS A 365 28.63 15.09 7.00
C LYS A 365 28.25 15.96 8.18
N CYS A 366 27.05 15.77 8.74
CA CYS A 366 26.60 16.48 9.94
C CYS A 366 27.44 16.13 11.17
N GLN A 367 27.70 14.85 11.39
CA GLN A 367 28.47 14.36 12.53
C GLN A 367 29.95 14.73 12.44
N PHE A 368 30.60 14.43 11.31
CA PHE A 368 32.06 14.55 11.16
C PHE A 368 32.52 15.98 10.81
N VAL A 369 31.71 16.75 10.08
CA VAL A 369 32.03 18.13 9.72
C VAL A 369 31.28 19.13 10.61
N GLY A 370 30.02 18.90 10.86
CA GLY A 370 29.17 19.76 11.67
C GLY A 370 29.25 19.52 13.18
N GLY A 371 29.71 18.34 13.63
CA GLY A 371 29.82 17.96 15.05
C GLY A 371 28.49 17.61 15.72
N TYR A 372 27.39 17.54 14.98
CA TYR A 372 26.04 17.28 15.46
C TYR A 372 25.22 16.50 14.41
N ASN A 373 24.14 15.84 14.84
CA ASN A 373 23.18 15.22 13.95
C ASN A 373 22.32 16.31 13.26
N CYS A 374 21.91 16.02 12.01
CA CYS A 374 20.96 16.83 11.26
C CYS A 374 19.61 16.13 11.16
N THR A 375 18.53 16.90 11.28
CA THR A 375 17.18 16.39 11.05
C THR A 375 17.00 16.03 9.57
N ARG A 376 16.60 14.79 9.26
CA ARG A 376 16.20 14.36 7.92
C ARG A 376 14.79 14.88 7.65
N LEU A 377 14.65 15.67 6.58
CA LEU A 377 13.40 16.30 6.19
C LEU A 377 12.75 15.53 5.06
N ASN A 378 11.43 15.57 4.98
CA ASN A 378 10.68 14.96 3.87
C ASN A 378 10.73 15.83 2.60
N PHE A 379 11.94 16.03 2.08
CA PHE A 379 12.25 16.79 0.87
C PHE A 379 13.38 16.13 0.09
N TRP A 380 13.23 16.06 -1.20
CA TRP A 380 14.32 15.78 -2.12
C TRP A 380 15.15 17.05 -2.33
N SER A 381 16.45 16.91 -2.64
CA SER A 381 17.28 18.09 -2.87
C SER A 381 16.79 18.88 -4.09
N ASN A 382 16.59 20.18 -3.89
CA ASN A 382 16.16 21.13 -4.92
C ASN A 382 16.69 22.54 -4.59
N ASN A 383 17.58 23.06 -5.42
CA ASN A 383 18.18 24.37 -5.24
C ASN A 383 17.26 25.56 -5.52
N GLY A 384 16.08 25.32 -6.07
CA GLY A 384 15.02 26.33 -6.31
C GLY A 384 14.04 26.49 -5.14
N ILE A 385 14.14 25.65 -4.09
CA ILE A 385 13.25 25.66 -2.92
C ILE A 385 14.06 26.00 -1.66
N ASN A 386 13.46 26.77 -0.76
CA ASN A 386 14.06 27.15 0.51
C ASN A 386 13.37 26.50 1.70
N TYR A 387 14.15 26.06 2.68
CA TYR A 387 13.71 25.67 4.01
C TYR A 387 14.40 26.54 5.06
N LEU A 388 13.63 27.18 5.95
CA LEU A 388 14.16 28.16 6.93
C LEU A 388 15.02 29.26 6.32
N GLY A 389 14.74 29.68 5.08
CA GLY A 389 15.49 30.71 4.36
C GLY A 389 16.76 30.23 3.65
N ALA A 390 17.13 28.95 3.76
CA ALA A 390 18.26 28.36 3.07
C ALA A 390 17.82 27.47 1.90
N PRO A 391 18.54 27.46 0.76
CA PRO A 391 18.21 26.59 -0.36
C PRO A 391 18.38 25.12 0.02
N MET A 392 17.48 24.26 -0.47
CA MET A 392 17.48 22.82 -0.20
C MET A 392 18.35 22.02 -1.19
N GLY A 393 19.30 22.65 -1.82
CA GLY A 393 20.22 22.04 -2.76
C GLY A 393 21.24 23.05 -3.29
N ASP A 394 22.14 22.56 -4.13
CA ASP A 394 23.17 23.36 -4.84
C ASP A 394 23.36 22.82 -6.26
N SER A 395 24.47 23.17 -6.92
CA SER A 395 24.73 22.70 -8.29
C SER A 395 24.94 21.20 -8.39
N THR A 396 25.28 20.51 -7.31
CA THR A 396 25.51 19.05 -7.25
C THR A 396 24.35 18.29 -6.60
N ALA A 397 23.48 18.97 -5.88
CA ALA A 397 22.39 18.38 -5.09
C ALA A 397 21.03 18.83 -5.64
N ARG A 398 20.53 18.10 -6.63
CA ARG A 398 19.27 18.34 -7.34
C ARG A 398 18.58 17.02 -7.69
N ASN A 399 18.31 16.18 -6.67
CA ASN A 399 17.59 14.90 -6.86
C ASN A 399 16.29 15.08 -7.66
N TYR A 400 15.56 16.20 -7.45
CA TYR A 400 14.31 16.46 -8.15
C TYR A 400 14.45 16.42 -9.69
N LEU A 401 15.60 16.85 -10.24
CA LEU A 401 15.84 16.78 -11.68
C LEU A 401 16.06 15.34 -12.16
N VAL A 402 16.73 14.52 -11.36
CA VAL A 402 16.94 13.10 -11.71
C VAL A 402 15.60 12.37 -11.70
N LEU A 403 14.83 12.54 -10.64
CA LEU A 403 13.52 11.89 -10.48
C LEU A 403 12.55 12.28 -11.63
N ASN A 404 12.53 13.56 -12.01
CA ASN A 404 11.72 14.04 -13.16
C ASN A 404 12.27 13.58 -14.53
N ALA A 405 13.56 13.28 -14.64
CA ALA A 405 14.16 12.82 -15.88
C ALA A 405 13.93 11.31 -16.12
N THR A 406 13.73 10.55 -15.04
CA THR A 406 13.62 9.09 -15.09
C THR A 406 12.19 8.58 -14.90
N ASP A 407 11.27 9.44 -14.46
CA ASP A 407 9.89 9.08 -14.13
C ASP A 407 9.18 8.34 -15.27
N GLY A 408 9.24 8.87 -16.50
CA GLY A 408 8.63 8.24 -17.67
C GLY A 408 9.23 6.88 -18.04
N THR A 409 10.52 6.66 -17.78
CA THR A 409 11.17 5.37 -18.01
C THR A 409 10.72 4.37 -16.96
N VAL A 410 10.78 4.73 -15.68
CA VAL A 410 10.43 3.84 -14.57
C VAL A 410 8.94 3.53 -14.57
N ALA A 411 8.07 4.51 -14.86
CA ALA A 411 6.63 4.34 -14.97
C ALA A 411 6.18 3.39 -16.12
N ASN A 412 7.12 2.88 -16.88
CA ASN A 412 6.87 1.96 -17.98
C ASN A 412 7.74 0.69 -17.88
N PHE A 413 8.32 0.38 -16.74
CA PHE A 413 9.03 -0.87 -16.52
C PHE A 413 8.12 -2.10 -16.62
N ARG A 414 6.85 -1.93 -16.27
CA ARG A 414 5.80 -2.91 -16.48
C ARG A 414 4.57 -2.18 -16.97
N THR A 415 4.21 -2.44 -18.19
CA THR A 415 2.95 -1.93 -18.72
C THR A 415 1.89 -2.98 -18.47
N GLN A 416 0.72 -2.54 -18.02
CA GLN A 416 -0.40 -3.43 -17.91
C GLN A 416 -0.63 -4.04 -19.31
N ALA A 417 -0.58 -5.37 -19.43
CA ALA A 417 -1.08 -6.04 -20.62
C ALA A 417 -2.57 -5.71 -20.68
N ILE A 418 -2.91 -4.60 -21.32
CA ILE A 418 -4.29 -4.13 -21.46
C ILE A 418 -4.97 -5.20 -22.29
N ALA A 419 -5.75 -6.04 -21.63
CA ALA A 419 -6.66 -6.91 -22.33
C ALA A 419 -7.53 -6.00 -23.20
N ASN A 420 -7.58 -6.31 -24.49
CA ASN A 420 -8.27 -5.47 -25.45
C ASN A 420 -9.74 -5.30 -25.09
N ASN A 421 -10.29 -4.15 -25.36
CA ASN A 421 -11.74 -3.94 -25.34
C ASN A 421 -12.41 -5.08 -26.11
N PHE A 422 -13.52 -5.59 -25.59
CA PHE A 422 -14.30 -6.56 -26.32
C PHE A 422 -15.77 -6.14 -26.46
N ASN A 423 -16.41 -6.63 -27.53
CA ASN A 423 -17.83 -6.46 -27.78
C ASN A 423 -18.38 -7.77 -28.37
N SER A 424 -18.88 -8.62 -27.50
CA SER A 424 -19.41 -9.94 -27.84
C SER A 424 -20.93 -9.87 -28.00
N SER A 425 -21.43 -9.92 -29.24
CA SER A 425 -22.86 -9.97 -29.53
C SER A 425 -23.43 -11.40 -29.48
N PHE A 426 -22.55 -12.40 -29.37
CA PHE A 426 -22.89 -13.84 -29.43
C PHE A 426 -23.63 -14.29 -30.70
N ASN A 427 -23.65 -13.45 -31.75
CA ASN A 427 -24.23 -13.77 -33.05
C ASN A 427 -23.29 -14.70 -33.82
N GLY A 428 -23.41 -15.99 -33.62
CA GLY A 428 -22.62 -17.02 -34.30
C GLY A 428 -21.21 -17.23 -33.76
N SER A 429 -20.80 -16.53 -32.67
CA SER A 429 -19.47 -16.65 -32.08
C SER A 429 -19.45 -16.47 -30.58
N THR A 430 -18.63 -17.28 -29.90
CA THR A 430 -18.27 -17.15 -28.49
C THR A 430 -16.76 -16.88 -28.33
N ALA A 431 -16.13 -16.31 -29.38
CA ALA A 431 -14.69 -16.03 -29.35
C ALA A 431 -14.31 -15.19 -28.11
N GLY A 432 -13.21 -15.57 -27.48
CA GLY A 432 -12.72 -14.97 -26.22
C GLY A 432 -13.39 -15.52 -24.95
N TRP A 433 -14.48 -16.26 -25.04
CA TRP A 433 -15.21 -16.80 -23.90
C TRP A 433 -14.89 -18.27 -23.66
N MET A 434 -14.57 -18.61 -22.41
CA MET A 434 -14.20 -19.96 -21.99
C MET A 434 -15.03 -20.35 -20.75
N GLY A 435 -15.67 -21.54 -20.83
CA GLY A 435 -16.38 -22.09 -19.64
C GLY A 435 -15.40 -22.39 -18.52
N VAL A 436 -15.69 -21.88 -17.33
CA VAL A 436 -14.98 -22.25 -16.09
C VAL A 436 -15.69 -23.42 -15.45
N TYR A 437 -17.01 -23.34 -15.33
CA TYR A 437 -17.83 -24.42 -14.82
C TYR A 437 -19.24 -24.39 -15.39
N GLY A 438 -19.80 -25.61 -15.60
CA GLY A 438 -21.10 -25.78 -16.25
C GLY A 438 -21.00 -25.75 -17.75
N ASN A 439 -22.12 -26.03 -18.43
CA ASN A 439 -22.18 -26.02 -19.88
C ASN A 439 -22.63 -24.64 -20.38
N TRP A 440 -21.73 -23.96 -21.08
CA TRP A 440 -21.97 -22.65 -21.72
C TRP A 440 -21.87 -22.83 -23.23
N VAL A 441 -22.98 -22.55 -23.92
CA VAL A 441 -23.11 -22.75 -25.37
C VAL A 441 -23.72 -21.53 -26.03
N GLN A 442 -23.37 -21.32 -27.30
CA GLN A 442 -24.06 -20.36 -28.13
C GLN A 442 -25.37 -20.97 -28.62
N ASP A 443 -26.49 -20.29 -28.37
CA ASP A 443 -27.79 -20.67 -28.95
C ASP A 443 -27.84 -20.18 -30.41
N GLY A 444 -27.55 -21.08 -31.35
CA GLY A 444 -27.51 -20.77 -32.77
C GLY A 444 -28.84 -20.30 -33.39
N THR A 445 -29.97 -20.53 -32.71
CA THR A 445 -31.29 -20.09 -33.16
C THR A 445 -31.58 -18.65 -32.80
N ASN A 446 -31.14 -18.22 -31.60
CA ASN A 446 -31.46 -16.92 -30.99
C ASN A 446 -30.24 -16.03 -30.80
N ASN A 447 -29.07 -16.50 -31.17
CA ASN A 447 -27.79 -15.77 -31.08
C ASN A 447 -27.44 -15.30 -29.65
N PHE A 448 -27.63 -16.16 -28.63
CA PHE A 448 -27.30 -15.89 -27.25
C PHE A 448 -26.23 -16.82 -26.74
N LEU A 449 -25.36 -16.34 -25.84
CA LEU A 449 -24.62 -17.22 -24.93
C LEU A 449 -25.57 -17.70 -23.84
N GLN A 450 -25.65 -19.01 -23.58
CA GLN A 450 -26.56 -19.55 -22.58
C GLN A 450 -25.96 -20.66 -21.76
N SER A 451 -26.47 -20.80 -20.53
CA SER A 451 -26.23 -21.94 -19.65
C SER A 451 -27.50 -22.38 -18.97
N ILE A 452 -27.67 -23.69 -18.82
CA ILE A 452 -28.75 -24.29 -18.00
C ILE A 452 -28.29 -24.44 -16.55
N GLY A 453 -27.07 -24.07 -16.23
CA GLY A 453 -26.45 -24.20 -14.92
C GLY A 453 -26.24 -25.66 -14.50
N VAL A 454 -25.68 -25.82 -13.30
CA VAL A 454 -25.54 -27.13 -12.62
C VAL A 454 -26.29 -27.05 -11.30
N ALA A 455 -27.10 -28.09 -11.02
CA ALA A 455 -27.94 -28.08 -9.82
C ALA A 455 -27.15 -27.88 -8.53
N ASN A 456 -27.61 -26.93 -7.70
CA ASN A 456 -26.98 -26.51 -6.45
C ASN A 456 -25.52 -26.04 -6.58
N LYS A 457 -25.17 -25.48 -7.75
CA LYS A 457 -23.83 -24.97 -8.05
C LYS A 457 -23.89 -23.62 -8.76
N PHE A 458 -22.77 -22.90 -8.72
CA PHE A 458 -22.57 -21.67 -9.47
C PHE A 458 -21.82 -21.97 -10.76
N ALA A 459 -22.53 -21.97 -11.88
CA ALA A 459 -21.92 -22.09 -13.20
C ALA A 459 -21.36 -20.75 -13.66
N SER A 460 -20.18 -20.76 -14.29
CA SER A 460 -19.52 -19.54 -14.72
C SER A 460 -18.72 -19.70 -16.03
N VAL A 461 -18.59 -18.60 -16.73
CA VAL A 461 -17.80 -18.42 -17.96
C VAL A 461 -16.96 -17.18 -17.81
N LYS A 462 -15.72 -17.20 -18.36
CA LYS A 462 -14.79 -16.06 -18.35
C LYS A 462 -14.51 -15.55 -19.74
N HIS A 463 -14.16 -14.28 -19.87
CA HIS A 463 -13.44 -13.75 -21.01
C HIS A 463 -11.95 -13.83 -20.76
N SER A 464 -11.16 -14.16 -21.81
CA SER A 464 -9.69 -14.19 -21.70
C SER A 464 -9.13 -12.80 -21.46
N GLY A 465 -8.13 -12.69 -20.61
CA GLY A 465 -7.40 -11.48 -20.28
C GLY A 465 -7.63 -11.00 -18.85
N ASP A 466 -6.67 -10.25 -18.33
CA ASP A 466 -6.73 -9.58 -17.04
C ASP A 466 -7.15 -8.13 -17.21
N PHE A 467 -8.05 -7.65 -16.35
CA PHE A 467 -8.71 -6.36 -16.48
C PHE A 467 -8.62 -5.60 -15.15
N GLY A 468 -8.10 -4.38 -15.19
CA GLY A 468 -7.99 -3.49 -14.04
C GLY A 468 -9.14 -2.49 -13.96
N ASP A 469 -8.91 -1.28 -14.48
CA ASP A 469 -9.92 -0.23 -14.59
C ASP A 469 -10.81 -0.49 -15.81
N ILE A 470 -12.10 -0.63 -15.58
CA ILE A 470 -13.04 -1.08 -16.62
C ILE A 470 -14.42 -0.44 -16.54
N THR A 471 -15.08 -0.38 -17.68
CA THR A 471 -16.54 -0.41 -17.79
C THR A 471 -16.93 -1.75 -18.40
N TYR A 472 -17.54 -2.64 -17.61
CA TYR A 472 -18.00 -3.97 -18.04
C TYR A 472 -19.53 -4.03 -18.01
N GLU A 473 -20.14 -4.41 -19.11
CA GLU A 473 -21.60 -4.45 -19.28
C GLU A 473 -22.03 -5.73 -19.96
N ALA A 474 -23.08 -6.37 -19.46
CA ALA A 474 -23.78 -7.45 -20.16
C ALA A 474 -25.29 -7.32 -20.01
N LYS A 475 -26.02 -7.74 -21.06
CA LYS A 475 -27.48 -7.83 -21.04
C LYS A 475 -27.88 -9.29 -20.93
N MET A 476 -28.61 -9.61 -19.89
CA MET A 476 -28.95 -10.99 -19.57
C MET A 476 -30.38 -11.18 -19.08
N ARG A 477 -30.88 -12.39 -19.24
CA ARG A 477 -32.22 -12.80 -18.78
C ARG A 477 -32.16 -14.14 -18.10
N ARG A 478 -32.71 -14.21 -16.92
CA ARG A 478 -32.85 -15.43 -16.16
C ARG A 478 -34.21 -16.06 -16.36
N TYR A 479 -34.28 -17.39 -16.49
CA TYR A 479 -35.47 -18.21 -16.51
C TYR A 479 -35.44 -19.22 -15.38
N GLY A 480 -36.62 -19.67 -14.94
CA GLY A 480 -36.79 -20.65 -13.88
C GLY A 480 -36.78 -20.01 -12.50
N CYS A 481 -35.85 -20.36 -11.66
CA CYS A 481 -35.77 -19.90 -10.26
C CYS A 481 -35.84 -18.36 -10.12
N ALA A 482 -36.83 -17.87 -9.37
CA ALA A 482 -37.05 -16.46 -9.15
C ALA A 482 -36.01 -15.86 -8.19
N THR A 483 -35.52 -16.66 -7.25
CA THR A 483 -34.60 -16.25 -6.18
C THR A 483 -33.12 -16.56 -6.45
N CYS A 484 -32.81 -17.33 -7.52
CA CYS A 484 -31.45 -17.69 -7.85
C CYS A 484 -30.67 -16.52 -8.44
N SER A 485 -29.44 -16.34 -7.97
CA SER A 485 -28.55 -15.26 -8.42
C SER A 485 -28.01 -15.49 -9.84
N SER A 486 -27.80 -14.38 -10.54
CA SER A 486 -27.03 -14.30 -11.78
C SER A 486 -26.34 -12.94 -11.85
N GLY A 487 -25.21 -12.85 -12.51
CA GLY A 487 -24.55 -11.55 -12.62
C GLY A 487 -23.16 -11.58 -13.21
N LEU A 488 -22.45 -10.50 -12.92
CA LEU A 488 -21.09 -10.24 -13.41
C LEU A 488 -20.07 -10.63 -12.33
N ILE A 489 -18.94 -11.16 -12.79
CA ILE A 489 -17.74 -11.40 -11.99
C ILE A 489 -16.69 -10.41 -12.47
N VAL A 490 -16.04 -9.70 -11.55
CA VAL A 490 -15.06 -8.65 -11.86
C VAL A 490 -13.82 -8.87 -11.01
N ARG A 491 -12.65 -8.70 -11.61
CA ARG A 491 -11.34 -8.88 -10.96
C ARG A 491 -11.27 -10.22 -10.23
N GLY A 492 -11.66 -11.30 -10.92
CA GLY A 492 -11.85 -12.62 -10.35
C GLY A 492 -10.84 -13.64 -10.84
N ASN A 493 -10.21 -14.39 -9.93
CA ASN A 493 -9.29 -15.47 -10.28
C ASN A 493 -10.06 -16.78 -10.53
N SER A 494 -10.27 -17.11 -11.80
CA SER A 494 -10.96 -18.34 -12.20
C SER A 494 -10.15 -19.61 -11.96
N ALA A 495 -8.81 -19.53 -11.90
CA ALA A 495 -7.94 -20.69 -11.69
C ALA A 495 -8.08 -21.31 -10.30
N SER A 496 -8.56 -20.54 -9.32
CA SER A 496 -8.82 -21.01 -7.95
C SER A 496 -10.15 -21.72 -7.78
N PHE A 497 -11.00 -21.75 -8.83
CA PHE A 497 -12.30 -22.41 -8.76
C PHE A 497 -12.14 -23.92 -8.57
N THR A 498 -12.86 -24.46 -7.59
CA THR A 498 -12.98 -25.92 -7.40
C THR A 498 -14.46 -26.32 -7.48
N PRO A 499 -14.82 -27.35 -8.26
CA PRO A 499 -16.23 -27.72 -8.48
C PRO A 499 -16.94 -28.31 -7.24
N ASP A 500 -16.22 -28.56 -6.15
CA ASP A 500 -16.78 -29.16 -4.94
C ASP A 500 -17.46 -28.13 -4.06
N GLY A 501 -18.78 -28.07 -4.08
CA GLY A 501 -19.59 -27.18 -3.27
C GLY A 501 -19.97 -25.86 -3.94
N PHE A 502 -20.41 -24.90 -3.13
CA PHE A 502 -20.83 -23.55 -3.55
C PHE A 502 -19.62 -22.63 -3.69
N LYS A 503 -18.73 -22.91 -4.63
CA LYS A 503 -17.49 -22.12 -4.72
C LYS A 503 -17.53 -21.21 -5.92
N TYR A 504 -17.22 -19.94 -5.67
CA TYR A 504 -16.99 -18.89 -6.66
C TYR A 504 -15.50 -18.81 -6.99
N TRP A 505 -15.16 -17.99 -7.95
CA TRP A 505 -13.76 -17.63 -8.19
C TRP A 505 -13.18 -16.93 -6.96
N ARG A 506 -11.97 -17.24 -6.60
CA ARG A 506 -11.31 -16.74 -5.39
C ARG A 506 -9.93 -16.16 -5.69
N PRO A 507 -9.71 -14.88 -5.42
CA PRO A 507 -10.70 -13.90 -5.00
C PRO A 507 -11.58 -13.44 -6.15
N SER A 508 -12.66 -12.69 -5.88
CA SER A 508 -13.47 -12.03 -6.92
C SER A 508 -14.44 -11.01 -6.33
N TYR A 509 -14.90 -10.05 -7.14
CA TYR A 509 -16.12 -9.30 -6.87
C TYR A 509 -17.27 -9.89 -7.65
N LEU A 510 -18.42 -10.03 -6.98
CA LEU A 510 -19.67 -10.52 -7.57
C LEU A 510 -20.71 -9.41 -7.52
N PHE A 511 -21.27 -9.08 -8.69
CA PHE A 511 -22.35 -8.12 -8.88
C PHE A 511 -23.58 -8.88 -9.35
N LEU A 512 -24.50 -9.19 -8.41
CA LEU A 512 -25.55 -10.16 -8.60
C LEU A 512 -26.94 -9.52 -8.60
N TYR A 513 -27.86 -10.13 -9.34
CA TYR A 513 -29.31 -9.88 -9.25
C TYR A 513 -30.10 -11.19 -9.20
N SER A 514 -31.35 -11.10 -8.80
CA SER A 514 -32.33 -12.20 -8.84
C SER A 514 -33.68 -11.70 -9.35
N ASN A 515 -34.45 -12.58 -10.01
CA ASN A 515 -35.71 -12.20 -10.66
C ASN A 515 -36.85 -11.79 -9.69
N ASN A 516 -36.66 -11.95 -8.38
CA ASN A 516 -37.57 -11.43 -7.35
C ASN A 516 -37.35 -9.94 -7.05
N GLY A 517 -36.58 -9.24 -7.87
CA GLY A 517 -36.37 -7.79 -7.74
C GLY A 517 -35.26 -7.36 -6.79
N GLN A 518 -34.30 -8.22 -6.51
CA GLN A 518 -33.20 -7.91 -5.59
C GLN A 518 -31.84 -7.93 -6.30
N PHE A 519 -30.87 -7.20 -5.71
CA PHE A 519 -29.45 -7.21 -6.11
C PHE A 519 -28.55 -7.28 -4.89
N SER A 520 -27.28 -7.67 -5.09
CA SER A 520 -26.25 -7.69 -4.06
C SER A 520 -24.86 -7.51 -4.66
N VAL A 521 -23.88 -7.10 -3.84
CA VAL A 521 -22.46 -6.99 -4.21
C VAL A 521 -21.62 -7.66 -3.12
N TRP A 522 -20.70 -8.54 -3.53
CA TRP A 522 -19.88 -9.33 -2.63
C TRP A 522 -18.43 -9.32 -3.03
N GLU A 523 -17.55 -9.36 -2.04
CA GLU A 523 -16.16 -9.80 -2.20
C GLU A 523 -16.07 -11.28 -1.78
N VAL A 524 -15.48 -12.11 -2.62
CA VAL A 524 -15.04 -13.46 -2.28
C VAL A 524 -13.57 -13.39 -1.98
N THR A 525 -13.17 -13.72 -0.76
CA THR A 525 -11.79 -13.61 -0.33
C THR A 525 -10.92 -14.76 -0.84
N ASN A 526 -9.59 -14.63 -0.83
CA ASN A 526 -8.65 -15.71 -1.15
C ASN A 526 -8.89 -16.98 -0.32
N ALA A 527 -9.25 -16.82 0.96
CA ALA A 527 -9.55 -17.94 1.84
C ALA A 527 -10.91 -18.60 1.56
N GLY A 528 -11.72 -18.05 0.64
CA GLY A 528 -13.05 -18.52 0.31
C GLY A 528 -14.15 -18.04 1.27
N GLY A 529 -13.84 -17.04 2.11
CA GLY A 529 -14.85 -16.30 2.87
C GLY A 529 -15.60 -15.30 1.98
N TYR A 530 -16.73 -14.81 2.49
CA TYR A 530 -17.60 -13.89 1.79
C TYR A 530 -17.78 -12.61 2.60
N VAL A 531 -17.55 -11.45 1.98
CA VAL A 531 -17.78 -10.14 2.57
C VAL A 531 -18.91 -9.46 1.80
N ALA A 532 -20.00 -9.12 2.49
CA ALA A 532 -21.10 -8.37 1.87
C ALA A 532 -20.68 -6.89 1.75
N LEU A 533 -20.35 -6.44 0.54
CA LEU A 533 -20.20 -5.00 0.25
C LEU A 533 -21.59 -4.34 0.16
N LYS A 534 -22.57 -5.09 -0.35
CA LYS A 534 -23.98 -4.75 -0.33
C LYS A 534 -24.80 -6.05 -0.25
N ASP A 535 -25.47 -6.25 0.86
CA ASP A 535 -26.36 -7.40 1.03
C ASP A 535 -27.61 -7.30 0.15
N TRP A 536 -28.31 -8.40 -0.04
CA TRP A 536 -29.51 -8.50 -0.86
C TRP A 536 -30.51 -7.40 -0.54
N THR A 537 -30.75 -6.56 -1.54
CA THR A 537 -31.56 -5.36 -1.41
C THR A 537 -32.56 -5.28 -2.56
N ALA A 538 -33.82 -5.04 -2.25
CA ALA A 538 -34.86 -4.82 -3.27
C ALA A 538 -34.60 -3.52 -4.03
N ASN A 539 -34.74 -3.54 -5.36
CA ASN A 539 -34.60 -2.36 -6.20
C ASN A 539 -35.51 -2.46 -7.42
N ALA A 540 -36.28 -1.42 -7.67
CA ALA A 540 -37.23 -1.36 -8.80
C ALA A 540 -36.56 -1.39 -10.18
N ALA A 541 -35.25 -1.13 -10.26
CA ALA A 541 -34.50 -1.23 -11.49
C ALA A 541 -34.34 -2.69 -11.97
N VAL A 542 -34.47 -3.68 -11.10
CA VAL A 542 -34.38 -5.11 -11.46
C VAL A 542 -35.68 -5.56 -12.17
N SER A 543 -35.54 -5.96 -13.44
CA SER A 543 -36.66 -6.47 -14.24
C SER A 543 -36.77 -7.99 -14.11
N ALA A 544 -38.01 -8.54 -14.13
CA ALA A 544 -38.25 -9.95 -14.23
C ALA A 544 -37.92 -10.55 -15.63
N THR A 545 -37.53 -9.71 -16.59
CA THR A 545 -37.20 -10.12 -17.95
C THR A 545 -35.71 -9.89 -18.24
N TRP A 546 -35.38 -9.00 -19.15
CA TRP A 546 -34.02 -8.65 -19.47
C TRP A 546 -33.48 -7.59 -18.51
N ASN A 547 -32.27 -7.81 -18.03
CA ASN A 547 -31.51 -6.82 -17.24
C ASN A 547 -30.20 -6.50 -17.94
N ARG A 548 -29.88 -5.20 -18.03
CA ARG A 548 -28.58 -4.71 -18.42
C ARG A 548 -27.79 -4.39 -17.16
N LEU A 549 -26.80 -5.22 -16.86
CA LEU A 549 -25.88 -5.00 -15.74
C LEU A 549 -24.66 -4.26 -16.24
N LYS A 550 -24.23 -3.21 -15.56
CA LYS A 550 -22.99 -2.49 -15.87
C LYS A 550 -22.22 -2.26 -14.57
N VAL A 551 -20.94 -2.62 -14.58
CA VAL A 551 -19.98 -2.30 -13.53
C VAL A 551 -18.98 -1.31 -14.10
N ILE A 552 -18.71 -0.23 -13.35
CA ILE A 552 -17.58 0.66 -13.57
C ILE A 552 -16.65 0.45 -12.38
N ALA A 553 -15.44 -0.03 -12.62
CA ALA A 553 -14.38 -0.20 -11.63
C ALA A 553 -13.22 0.71 -12.02
N VAL A 554 -12.86 1.68 -11.14
CA VAL A 554 -11.73 2.58 -11.34
C VAL A 554 -10.98 2.70 -10.01
N GLY A 555 -9.75 2.22 -9.98
CA GLY A 555 -9.00 2.05 -8.75
C GLY A 555 -9.82 1.25 -7.73
N SER A 556 -10.03 1.80 -6.56
CA SER A 556 -10.88 1.21 -5.50
C SER A 556 -12.37 1.50 -5.63
N THR A 557 -12.77 2.42 -6.54
CA THR A 557 -14.18 2.80 -6.68
C THR A 557 -14.91 1.80 -7.57
N LEU A 558 -16.00 1.25 -7.07
CA LEU A 558 -16.87 0.28 -7.75
C LEU A 558 -18.28 0.86 -7.84
N LYS A 559 -18.84 0.92 -9.05
CA LYS A 559 -20.22 1.36 -9.30
C LYS A 559 -21.00 0.25 -9.97
N PHE A 560 -22.21 -0.05 -9.49
CA PHE A 560 -23.10 -1.05 -10.07
C PHE A 560 -24.39 -0.41 -10.59
N TYR A 561 -24.66 -0.64 -11.86
CA TYR A 561 -25.88 -0.17 -12.55
C TYR A 561 -26.72 -1.35 -13.00
N ILE A 562 -28.02 -1.22 -12.86
CA ILE A 562 -29.02 -2.13 -13.44
C ILE A 562 -29.99 -1.32 -14.26
N ASN A 563 -30.15 -1.68 -15.55
CA ASN A 563 -31.02 -1.01 -16.50
C ASN A 563 -30.82 0.53 -16.53
N THR A 564 -29.57 1.01 -16.53
CA THR A 564 -29.13 2.42 -16.49
C THR A 564 -29.22 3.11 -15.14
N VAL A 565 -29.87 2.53 -14.16
CA VAL A 565 -29.98 3.08 -12.81
C VAL A 565 -28.75 2.69 -12.00
N LEU A 566 -28.05 3.66 -11.39
CA LEU A 566 -27.04 3.38 -10.39
C LEU A 566 -27.71 2.82 -9.13
N VAL A 567 -27.48 1.54 -8.84
CA VAL A 567 -28.11 0.86 -7.70
C VAL A 567 -27.16 0.78 -6.49
N TRP A 568 -25.84 0.88 -6.73
CA TRP A 568 -24.86 0.87 -5.66
C TRP A 568 -23.52 1.50 -6.12
N ILE A 569 -22.87 2.16 -5.19
CA ILE A 569 -21.48 2.64 -5.31
C ILE A 569 -20.77 2.33 -3.99
N GLY A 570 -19.55 1.85 -4.07
CA GLY A 570 -18.70 1.57 -2.92
C GLY A 570 -17.23 1.70 -3.26
N MET A 571 -16.41 1.61 -2.22
CA MET A 571 -14.97 1.62 -2.36
C MET A 571 -14.42 0.34 -1.73
N ASP A 572 -13.64 -0.40 -2.52
CA ASP A 572 -12.90 -1.56 -2.07
C ASP A 572 -11.61 -1.69 -2.89
N ALA A 573 -10.49 -1.75 -2.21
CA ALA A 573 -9.15 -1.81 -2.82
C ALA A 573 -8.54 -3.22 -2.76
N THR A 574 -9.31 -4.22 -2.30
CA THR A 574 -8.79 -5.58 -2.09
C THR A 574 -8.34 -6.23 -3.38
N LEU A 575 -9.08 -5.99 -4.49
CA LEU A 575 -8.79 -6.57 -5.79
C LEU A 575 -8.61 -5.45 -6.82
N ALA A 576 -7.41 -5.37 -7.42
CA ALA A 576 -7.08 -4.33 -8.39
C ALA A 576 -7.24 -4.79 -9.84
N VAL A 577 -6.82 -6.01 -10.18
CA VAL A 577 -6.82 -6.56 -11.53
C VAL A 577 -7.02 -8.07 -11.48
N ASP A 578 -7.81 -8.62 -12.38
CA ASP A 578 -7.92 -10.04 -12.74
C ASP A 578 -8.99 -10.22 -13.82
N GLU A 579 -9.43 -11.46 -14.08
CA GLU A 579 -10.39 -11.83 -15.11
C GLU A 579 -11.80 -11.26 -14.86
N VAL A 580 -12.58 -11.18 -15.93
CA VAL A 580 -14.01 -10.88 -15.87
C VAL A 580 -14.83 -12.08 -16.36
N GLY A 581 -16.03 -12.20 -15.83
CA GLY A 581 -16.91 -13.32 -16.18
C GLY A 581 -18.39 -13.05 -15.96
N ILE A 582 -19.16 -14.06 -16.31
CA ILE A 582 -20.59 -14.13 -16.08
C ILE A 582 -20.90 -15.43 -15.33
N GLY A 583 -21.81 -15.35 -14.37
CA GLY A 583 -22.17 -16.52 -13.60
C GLY A 583 -23.66 -16.61 -13.25
N MET A 584 -24.08 -17.83 -12.94
CA MET A 584 -25.42 -18.13 -12.47
C MET A 584 -25.42 -19.24 -11.40
N TYR A 585 -26.12 -19.03 -10.33
CA TYR A 585 -26.49 -20.11 -9.42
C TYR A 585 -27.76 -20.80 -9.89
N LYS A 586 -27.81 -22.10 -9.77
CA LYS A 586 -29.02 -22.92 -10.03
C LYS A 586 -29.36 -23.72 -8.79
N ASP A 587 -30.59 -23.61 -8.33
CA ASP A 587 -31.20 -24.60 -7.41
C ASP A 587 -31.54 -25.89 -8.14
N GLY A 588 -32.17 -26.83 -7.44
CA GLY A 588 -32.63 -28.11 -8.02
C GLY A 588 -33.79 -27.99 -9.01
N THR A 589 -34.33 -26.79 -9.27
CA THR A 589 -35.55 -26.58 -10.09
C THR A 589 -35.30 -26.85 -11.57
N ALA A 590 -36.23 -27.52 -12.23
CA ALA A 590 -36.22 -27.72 -13.68
C ALA A 590 -36.47 -26.41 -14.43
N GLY A 591 -36.01 -26.32 -15.67
CA GLY A 591 -36.22 -25.15 -16.54
C GLY A 591 -35.36 -23.94 -16.25
N ASN A 592 -34.40 -24.04 -15.34
CA ASN A 592 -33.44 -22.99 -15.04
C ASN A 592 -32.51 -22.71 -16.25
N LYS A 593 -32.44 -21.44 -16.68
CA LYS A 593 -31.58 -21.02 -17.78
C LYS A 593 -31.18 -19.54 -17.64
N LEU A 594 -29.91 -19.22 -17.87
CA LEU A 594 -29.44 -17.86 -18.11
C LEU A 594 -29.16 -17.68 -19.60
N MET A 595 -29.63 -16.58 -20.17
CA MET A 595 -29.34 -16.14 -21.53
C MET A 595 -28.63 -14.80 -21.47
N VAL A 596 -27.58 -14.61 -22.28
CA VAL A 596 -26.80 -13.39 -22.39
C VAL A 596 -26.82 -12.92 -23.84
N ASP A 597 -27.42 -11.77 -24.08
CA ASP A 597 -27.61 -11.15 -25.40
C ASP A 597 -26.28 -10.60 -25.93
N TYR A 598 -25.58 -9.86 -25.09
CA TYR A 598 -24.25 -9.35 -25.36
C TYR A 598 -23.45 -9.17 -24.07
N ALA A 599 -22.13 -9.09 -24.23
CA ALA A 599 -21.22 -8.61 -23.20
C ALA A 599 -20.13 -7.73 -23.87
N LYS A 600 -19.86 -6.59 -23.25
CA LYS A 600 -18.86 -5.64 -23.74
C LYS A 600 -18.04 -5.06 -22.60
N LEU A 601 -16.79 -4.79 -22.87
CA LEU A 601 -15.85 -4.21 -21.91
C LEU A 601 -15.01 -3.13 -22.57
N ASN A 602 -14.85 -2.02 -21.85
CA ASN A 602 -13.94 -0.93 -22.18
C ASN A 602 -12.92 -0.77 -21.05
N THR A 603 -11.64 -0.74 -21.40
CA THR A 603 -10.50 -0.58 -20.46
C THR A 603 -10.11 0.88 -20.23
N THR A 604 -10.77 1.83 -20.89
CA THR A 604 -10.65 3.27 -20.64
C THR A 604 -11.96 3.82 -20.12
N PRO A 605 -12.33 3.51 -18.86
CA PRO A 605 -13.59 3.99 -18.31
C PRO A 605 -13.56 5.51 -18.21
N THR A 606 -14.50 6.17 -18.88
CA THR A 606 -14.74 7.59 -18.62
C THR A 606 -15.37 7.72 -17.24
N ALA A 607 -14.78 8.50 -16.36
CA ALA A 607 -15.42 8.89 -15.13
C ALA A 607 -16.75 9.55 -15.48
N ASP A 608 -17.89 8.93 -15.10
CA ASP A 608 -19.19 9.56 -15.22
C ASP A 608 -19.15 10.84 -14.39
N SER A 609 -19.14 11.97 -15.06
CA SER A 609 -19.10 13.31 -14.45
C SER A 609 -20.48 13.73 -13.91
N ASN A 610 -21.09 12.88 -13.09
CA ASN A 610 -22.31 13.29 -12.39
C ASN A 610 -21.94 13.72 -10.95
N PRO A 611 -21.87 15.02 -10.64
CA PRO A 611 -21.47 15.52 -9.32
C PRO A 611 -22.49 15.25 -8.20
N ASN A 612 -23.65 14.63 -8.52
CA ASN A 612 -24.74 14.37 -7.57
C ASN A 612 -24.89 12.89 -7.19
N GLU A 613 -23.90 12.04 -7.49
CA GLU A 613 -23.92 10.64 -7.04
C GLU A 613 -23.57 10.56 -5.55
N GLU A 614 -24.57 10.32 -4.70
CA GLU A 614 -24.32 9.97 -3.30
C GLU A 614 -23.65 8.58 -3.23
N VAL A 615 -22.43 8.57 -2.68
CA VAL A 615 -21.70 7.35 -2.38
C VAL A 615 -22.34 6.69 -1.16
N SER A 616 -23.02 5.56 -1.35
CA SER A 616 -23.42 4.73 -0.21
C SER A 616 -22.24 3.84 0.21
N PRO A 617 -21.72 3.97 1.45
CA PRO A 617 -20.65 3.10 1.90
C PRO A 617 -21.11 1.66 1.94
N GLY A 618 -20.30 0.77 1.39
CA GLY A 618 -20.36 -0.62 1.76
C GLY A 618 -19.96 -0.74 3.24
N VAL A 619 -20.91 -1.03 4.11
CA VAL A 619 -20.58 -1.45 5.48
C VAL A 619 -20.15 -2.90 5.38
N ALA A 620 -18.85 -3.16 5.56
CA ALA A 620 -18.39 -4.50 5.81
C ALA A 620 -19.02 -4.97 7.13
N MET A 621 -20.04 -5.81 7.04
CA MET A 621 -20.58 -6.52 8.21
C MET A 621 -19.75 -7.79 8.38
N PRO A 622 -19.11 -8.00 9.54
CA PRO A 622 -18.42 -9.25 9.83
C PRO A 622 -19.42 -10.39 9.80
N GLY A 623 -19.21 -11.39 8.95
CA GLY A 623 -19.98 -12.62 8.93
C GLY A 623 -21.24 -12.64 8.07
N GLY A 624 -21.34 -11.80 7.06
CA GLY A 624 -22.43 -11.92 6.05
C GLY A 624 -22.31 -13.22 5.27
N THR A 625 -23.40 -13.96 5.22
CA THR A 625 -23.51 -15.20 4.44
C THR A 625 -24.00 -14.86 3.05
N ILE A 626 -23.30 -15.30 2.00
CA ILE A 626 -23.87 -15.22 0.64
C ILE A 626 -25.04 -16.18 0.56
N PHE A 627 -26.26 -15.66 0.61
CA PHE A 627 -27.41 -16.44 0.23
C PHE A 627 -27.43 -16.57 -1.29
N MET A 628 -27.33 -17.79 -1.76
CA MET A 628 -27.46 -18.13 -3.19
C MET A 628 -28.83 -17.74 -3.73
N SER A 629 -29.81 -17.65 -2.85
CA SER A 629 -31.16 -17.18 -3.11
C SER A 629 -31.69 -16.47 -1.88
N PRO A 630 -32.45 -15.38 -2.00
CA PRO A 630 -33.19 -14.83 -0.88
C PRO A 630 -34.13 -15.92 -0.30
N GLY A 631 -33.85 -16.38 0.92
CA GLY A 631 -34.67 -17.33 1.61
C GLY A 631 -34.15 -18.76 1.76
N LEU A 632 -32.94 -19.08 1.26
CA LEU A 632 -32.32 -20.37 1.57
C LEU A 632 -31.17 -20.13 2.58
N SER A 633 -31.27 -20.80 3.73
CA SER A 633 -30.20 -20.82 4.72
C SER A 633 -29.03 -21.67 4.24
N GLU A 634 -27.82 -21.23 4.57
CA GLU A 634 -26.58 -21.96 4.37
C GLU A 634 -26.67 -23.39 4.94
N PRO A 635 -26.14 -24.44 4.26
CA PRO A 635 -25.79 -25.65 4.96
C PRO A 635 -24.69 -25.31 5.98
N ALA A 636 -24.96 -25.66 7.24
CA ALA A 636 -24.06 -25.36 8.37
C ALA A 636 -22.62 -25.69 8.02
N ALA A 637 -21.72 -24.72 8.25
CA ALA A 637 -20.29 -24.97 8.27
C ALA A 637 -20.03 -26.11 9.26
N GLU A 638 -19.19 -27.08 8.89
CA GLU A 638 -18.72 -28.09 9.85
C GLU A 638 -18.21 -27.38 11.10
N PRO A 639 -18.62 -27.83 12.29
CA PRO A 639 -18.24 -27.15 13.53
C PRO A 639 -16.72 -27.24 13.69
N THR A 640 -16.05 -26.12 13.56
CA THR A 640 -14.74 -25.93 14.17
C THR A 640 -14.95 -26.16 15.66
N LEU A 641 -14.34 -27.19 16.22
CA LEU A 641 -14.37 -27.49 17.63
C LEU A 641 -13.70 -26.34 18.40
N GLU A 642 -14.46 -25.31 18.74
CA GLU A 642 -14.10 -24.46 19.88
C GLU A 642 -14.38 -25.25 21.15
N PRO A 643 -13.46 -25.26 22.14
CA PRO A 643 -13.74 -25.90 23.41
C PRO A 643 -14.87 -25.16 24.11
N THR A 644 -16.01 -25.81 24.19
CA THR A 644 -17.17 -25.34 24.92
C THR A 644 -16.81 -25.26 26.41
N LEU A 645 -16.72 -24.06 26.96
CA LEU A 645 -16.70 -23.84 28.39
C LEU A 645 -18.10 -24.19 28.92
N THR A 646 -18.21 -25.33 29.53
CA THR A 646 -19.38 -25.73 30.30
C THR A 646 -19.55 -24.84 31.52
N PRO A 647 -20.72 -24.30 31.84
CA PRO A 647 -20.92 -23.53 33.08
C PRO A 647 -20.82 -24.48 34.29
N VAL A 648 -19.92 -24.07 35.20
CA VAL A 648 -19.73 -24.75 36.50
C VAL A 648 -20.97 -24.53 37.35
N PRO A 649 -21.60 -25.58 37.92
CA PRO A 649 -22.65 -25.42 38.91
C PRO A 649 -22.05 -24.98 40.24
N THR A 650 -22.61 -23.95 40.84
CA THR A 650 -22.36 -23.47 42.18
C THR A 650 -22.72 -24.56 43.20
N GLY A 651 -21.71 -25.25 43.73
CA GLY A 651 -21.87 -26.19 44.85
C GLY A 651 -21.11 -25.68 46.08
N THR A 652 -21.78 -25.73 47.21
CA THR A 652 -21.37 -25.33 48.58
C THR A 652 -20.09 -26.05 49.02
N PRO A 653 -19.18 -25.40 49.78
CA PRO A 653 -17.93 -26.01 50.16
C PRO A 653 -18.06 -27.06 51.22
N THR A 654 -17.55 -28.27 50.94
CA THR A 654 -17.34 -29.34 51.96
C THR A 654 -15.86 -29.42 52.26
N GLU A 655 -15.52 -29.38 53.56
CA GLU A 655 -14.16 -29.45 54.11
C GLU A 655 -13.44 -30.73 53.65
N ILE A 656 -12.17 -30.58 53.25
CA ILE A 656 -11.26 -31.68 52.93
C ILE A 656 -10.15 -31.72 54.00
N PRO A 657 -9.80 -32.90 54.54
CA PRO A 657 -8.73 -33.06 55.52
C PRO A 657 -7.34 -32.94 54.85
N PRO A 658 -6.26 -32.65 55.61
CA PRO A 658 -4.95 -32.33 55.01
C PRO A 658 -4.27 -33.58 54.49
N THR A 659 -3.81 -33.51 53.25
CA THR A 659 -2.98 -34.52 52.59
C THR A 659 -1.50 -34.16 52.71
N GLU A 660 -0.70 -35.14 53.07
CA GLU A 660 0.72 -35.07 53.37
C GLU A 660 1.56 -34.60 52.16
N THR A 661 2.58 -33.79 52.45
CA THR A 661 3.59 -33.29 51.49
C THR A 661 4.60 -34.36 51.17
N PRO A 662 4.83 -34.70 49.86
CA PRO A 662 5.98 -35.54 49.50
C PRO A 662 7.29 -34.73 49.54
N SER A 663 8.26 -35.30 50.23
CA SER A 663 9.65 -34.82 50.34
C SER A 663 10.35 -34.80 48.98
N ALA A 664 10.99 -33.69 48.67
CA ALA A 664 11.79 -33.54 47.48
C ALA A 664 13.10 -34.35 47.59
N THR A 665 13.33 -35.24 46.58
CA THR A 665 14.62 -35.90 46.38
C THR A 665 15.54 -34.97 45.59
N PRO A 666 16.80 -34.77 45.99
CA PRO A 666 17.70 -33.91 45.22
C PRO A 666 18.13 -34.59 43.92
N THR A 667 17.89 -33.87 42.80
CA THR A 667 18.39 -34.24 41.49
C THR A 667 19.86 -33.88 41.35
N GLU A 668 20.71 -34.83 41.06
CA GLU A 668 22.13 -34.63 40.80
C GLU A 668 22.39 -33.79 39.55
N THR A 669 23.28 -32.79 39.70
CA THR A 669 23.78 -31.96 38.61
C THR A 669 24.79 -32.75 37.75
N PRO A 670 24.66 -32.84 36.42
CA PRO A 670 25.69 -33.43 35.61
C PRO A 670 26.93 -32.53 35.57
N SER A 671 28.06 -33.09 35.96
CA SER A 671 29.40 -32.51 35.85
C SER A 671 29.81 -32.43 34.38
N VAL A 672 30.13 -31.22 33.91
CA VAL A 672 30.69 -30.98 32.57
C VAL A 672 32.21 -31.21 32.68
N PRO A 673 32.83 -32.02 31.77
CA PRO A 673 34.28 -32.12 31.73
C PRO A 673 34.93 -30.84 31.22
N PRO A 674 36.15 -30.50 31.64
CA PRO A 674 36.81 -29.27 31.18
C PRO A 674 37.19 -29.37 29.70
N THR A 675 36.82 -28.35 28.95
CA THR A 675 37.21 -28.15 27.56
C THR A 675 38.69 -27.77 27.50
N GLU A 676 39.48 -28.56 26.82
CA GLU A 676 40.88 -28.24 26.53
C GLU A 676 40.98 -27.01 25.60
N LEU A 677 41.92 -26.15 25.94
CA LEU A 677 42.28 -24.95 25.15
C LEU A 677 42.99 -25.39 23.87
N PRO A 678 42.65 -24.87 22.68
CA PRO A 678 43.40 -25.19 21.48
C PRO A 678 44.81 -24.59 21.52
N SER A 679 45.80 -25.45 21.29
CA SER A 679 47.21 -25.11 21.13
C SER A 679 47.41 -24.19 19.94
N GLU A 680 48.25 -23.18 20.13
CA GLU A 680 48.64 -22.23 19.08
C GLU A 680 49.39 -22.92 17.95
N THR A 681 48.91 -22.76 16.72
CA THR A 681 49.61 -23.13 15.49
C THR A 681 50.63 -22.06 15.15
N PRO A 682 51.88 -22.40 14.84
CA PRO A 682 52.91 -21.42 14.51
C PRO A 682 52.61 -20.72 13.18
N THR A 683 52.71 -19.40 13.18
CA THR A 683 52.63 -18.51 12.04
C THR A 683 53.83 -18.76 11.12
N GLU A 684 53.56 -19.20 9.89
CA GLU A 684 54.59 -19.26 8.86
C GLU A 684 54.86 -17.85 8.30
N THR A 685 56.16 -17.55 8.20
CA THR A 685 56.68 -16.30 7.63
C THR A 685 56.49 -16.31 6.10
N PRO A 686 56.04 -15.23 5.46
CA PRO A 686 55.94 -15.18 4.00
C PRO A 686 57.30 -15.14 3.36
N THR A 687 57.56 -16.11 2.47
CA THR A 687 58.73 -16.15 1.61
C THR A 687 58.55 -15.19 0.43
N ASP A 688 59.52 -14.32 0.20
CA ASP A 688 59.59 -13.37 -0.88
C ASP A 688 59.38 -14.02 -2.26
N LEU A 689 58.46 -13.43 -3.05
CA LEU A 689 58.21 -13.75 -4.46
C LEU A 689 59.28 -13.00 -5.30
N PRO A 690 59.94 -13.63 -6.27
CA PRO A 690 60.94 -12.94 -7.11
C PRO A 690 60.27 -11.93 -8.05
N THR A 691 60.82 -10.72 -8.09
CA THR A 691 60.50 -9.62 -8.98
C THR A 691 60.85 -10.02 -10.42
N GLU A 692 59.85 -10.16 -11.29
CA GLU A 692 60.07 -10.25 -12.72
C GLU A 692 60.39 -8.90 -13.35
N THR A 693 61.46 -8.86 -14.15
CA THR A 693 61.92 -7.70 -14.91
C THR A 693 61.00 -7.45 -16.11
N PRO A 694 60.62 -6.21 -16.44
CA PRO A 694 59.80 -5.93 -17.60
C PRO A 694 60.58 -6.13 -18.90
N THR A 695 60.03 -6.97 -19.79
CA THR A 695 60.53 -7.14 -21.16
C THR A 695 60.02 -6.02 -22.02
N GLU A 696 60.93 -5.36 -22.77
CA GLU A 696 60.64 -4.27 -23.66
C GLU A 696 59.72 -4.68 -24.81
N THR A 697 58.67 -3.90 -25.08
CA THR A 697 57.77 -4.01 -26.22
C THR A 697 58.43 -3.40 -27.47
N PRO A 698 58.43 -4.05 -28.62
CA PRO A 698 58.99 -3.45 -29.83
C PRO A 698 58.05 -2.37 -30.40
N THR A 699 58.64 -1.22 -30.71
CA THR A 699 57.99 -0.07 -31.36
C THR A 699 57.71 -0.39 -32.80
N GLU A 700 56.45 -0.38 -33.17
CA GLU A 700 56.02 -0.45 -34.57
C GLU A 700 56.10 0.92 -35.25
N THR A 701 56.65 0.92 -36.45
CA THR A 701 56.85 2.08 -37.33
C THR A 701 55.52 2.44 -38.02
N PRO A 702 55.17 3.73 -38.17
CA PRO A 702 53.92 4.10 -38.83
C PRO A 702 54.04 3.91 -40.35
N THR A 703 53.07 3.21 -40.95
CA THR A 703 52.90 3.08 -42.39
C THR A 703 52.07 4.24 -42.90
N GLU A 704 52.55 4.90 -43.94
CA GLU A 704 51.94 6.04 -44.59
C GLU A 704 50.56 5.69 -45.23
N GLU A 705 49.64 6.63 -45.13
CA GLU A 705 48.31 6.63 -45.70
C GLU A 705 48.35 7.02 -47.19
N PRO A 706 47.69 6.37 -48.15
CA PRO A 706 47.59 6.84 -49.53
C PRO A 706 46.52 7.90 -49.69
N THR A 707 46.93 9.08 -50.13
CA THR A 707 46.10 10.20 -50.58
C THR A 707 45.21 9.84 -51.77
N HIS A 708 43.89 9.94 -51.63
CA HIS A 708 42.94 9.94 -52.76
C HIS A 708 42.57 11.34 -53.22
N THR A 709 42.89 11.59 -54.45
CA THR A 709 42.49 12.78 -55.23
C THR A 709 41.05 12.70 -55.68
N PRO A 710 40.20 13.73 -55.60
CA PRO A 710 38.85 13.70 -56.16
C PRO A 710 38.88 14.05 -57.66
N THR A 711 38.13 13.26 -58.45
CA THR A 711 37.80 13.56 -59.85
C THR A 711 36.39 14.12 -59.91
N PRO A 712 36.12 15.17 -60.68
CA PRO A 712 34.81 15.79 -60.82
C PRO A 712 33.97 15.11 -61.88
N GLY A 713 32.62 14.96 -61.63
CA GLY A 713 31.62 14.52 -62.56
C GLY A 713 30.26 14.75 -61.94
#